data_460005e75b5ef5412e8330dc85f606c0
#
_entry.id   460005e75b5ef5412e8330dc85f606c0
#
_cell.length_a   1.000
_cell.length_b   1.000
_cell.length_c   1.000
_cell.angle_alpha   90.00
_cell.angle_beta   90.00
_cell.angle_gamma   90.00
#
_symmetry.space_group_name_H-M   'P 1'
#
loop_
_entity.id
_entity.type
_entity.pdbx_description
1 polymer ?
#
loop_
_entity_poly.entity_id
_entity_poly.type
_entity_poly.pdbx_seq_one_letter_code
_entity_poly.pdbx_strand_id
1 'polypeptide(L)'
;MPIILILRPLKWFGIVGAELKRVVSLGQFMMVDGTVRSEQVDIQQKDFHELAELCEELRPDSLYVRYANKKVFRHEEDFWATKEKAVKTYVKQMADKRIVKAVGLADRLDIPIIYAKDQKVSLHISDRLMLDGGSEVTPVMNFSRHDEGTTYRLQLRIGEKLVEQPEHQLVVLTHTPGMFVLDKHIYSLCEGFSGQLLLPFVVKDQVEIPRKMENDYFHRFIQKHVARAEINAEGFDITDVCLQPQACLTAETSIDGSHILSLRFRYGNLEYAADNKVNGRVTLTEADDSFRFVRQLRDKADEQRLTEVLRKATGRRGSGNEVTGAKTVIRFTSVSQQIDWLREYAPRLKAEGFDVVQPSDHIYYIGPLSVEQNDTWQGDWLQTDVTVVIDNGRLRIPFRDLRDTILRGEQEYMLPTGEILLIPNEWLKRYSDLMLIGLPKGQGYQRHKSQILREEVKVNSEKFATARPINSEMAMEVSSKLKATLRPYQQAGFQWLWQNLVAQTGCCLSDEMGLGKTLQTIALLLNYKEATKVTEPVSKPLSGMLFSDEEMQGRCEEETANDKRLDLPYRTSLVVAPASVVHNWRNELSRFAPSLSVMTYTGDTSKRKDKRIALMRWDVVLTTYRTLLNDIELLSQNEFGIVVFDESQAFKTATSQIHQAVTRLQALHRMALSGTPVENNLQELWSLMNVLNPNLLGNERSFQNAFVRSSTRETLGSSKNPIAVQMEESRRDLLRRLIAPYFLKRTKEEVLSDLPERQDEVVVCAMTDEQTSQYTEELSKARNEWLDPTASSQGRQIHILAALQRLRQIANGEGKMGVVFDYLENLRQTTHKVLIFSEYVTLLEQVGSEMTSRGWNYALLTGQTQGREQVIARFQQSPDCQFFLISLKAGGVGLNLTAADYVFLLDPWWNRAAEEQAIARAHRIGQQRSVFVYRFVSAGTLEEQILSLQDRKQSLIDSVMPFICK
;
A
#
# COMPACT_ATOMS: atom_id res chain seq x y z
N MET A 1 63.45 -1.14 13.12
CA MET A 1 64.20 -1.94 12.14
C MET A 1 63.49 -1.75 10.78
N PRO A 2 64.27 -1.56 9.72
CA PRO A 2 63.68 -1.41 8.38
C PRO A 2 62.95 -2.71 7.98
N ILE A 3 61.83 -2.58 7.28
CA ILE A 3 60.99 -3.67 6.80
C ILE A 3 61.13 -3.72 5.29
N ILE A 4 61.18 -4.92 4.73
CA ILE A 4 61.22 -5.13 3.27
C ILE A 4 60.14 -6.12 2.87
N LEU A 5 59.61 -5.98 1.65
CA LEU A 5 58.76 -6.97 1.00
C LEU A 5 59.60 -7.87 0.10
N ILE A 6 59.60 -9.16 0.38
CA ILE A 6 60.32 -10.13 -0.44
C ILE A 6 59.29 -10.90 -1.28
N LEU A 7 59.44 -10.86 -2.59
CA LEU A 7 58.72 -11.65 -3.58
C LEU A 7 59.51 -12.89 -3.93
N ARG A 8 58.87 -14.10 -3.83
CA ARG A 8 59.52 -15.37 -4.12
C ARG A 8 58.66 -16.31 -4.92
N PRO A 9 59.23 -17.02 -5.93
CA PRO A 9 58.44 -18.04 -6.62
C PRO A 9 58.17 -19.20 -5.65
N LEU A 10 56.87 -19.59 -5.59
CA LEU A 10 56.49 -20.81 -4.89
C LEU A 10 56.71 -22.02 -5.82
N LYS A 11 56.96 -23.19 -5.22
CA LYS A 11 57.21 -24.43 -6.01
C LYS A 11 56.00 -24.89 -6.81
N TRP A 12 54.83 -24.37 -6.49
CA TRP A 12 53.55 -24.84 -7.01
C TRP A 12 52.82 -23.79 -7.85
N PHE A 13 52.16 -24.24 -8.88
CA PHE A 13 51.26 -23.50 -9.79
C PHE A 13 51.86 -22.22 -10.41
N GLY A 14 53.17 -22.03 -10.33
CA GLY A 14 53.79 -20.80 -10.82
C GLY A 14 53.31 -19.53 -10.09
N ILE A 15 52.99 -19.63 -8.82
CA ILE A 15 52.59 -18.53 -7.95
C ILE A 15 53.83 -17.86 -7.38
N VAL A 16 53.80 -16.53 -7.28
CA VAL A 16 54.77 -15.77 -6.51
C VAL A 16 54.17 -15.51 -5.13
N GLY A 17 54.89 -15.84 -4.08
CA GLY A 17 54.55 -15.49 -2.71
C GLY A 17 55.14 -14.16 -2.31
N ALA A 18 54.59 -13.57 -1.25
CA ALA A 18 55.06 -12.31 -0.69
C ALA A 18 55.30 -12.51 0.82
N GLU A 19 56.44 -12.01 1.32
CA GLU A 19 56.78 -12.05 2.73
C GLU A 19 57.28 -10.72 3.23
N LEU A 20 56.77 -10.22 4.33
CA LEU A 20 57.31 -9.08 5.06
C LEU A 20 58.39 -9.54 6.06
N LYS A 21 59.60 -8.99 5.89
CA LYS A 21 60.73 -9.31 6.75
C LYS A 21 61.29 -8.09 7.44
N ARG A 22 61.70 -8.23 8.69
CA ARG A 22 62.56 -7.29 9.39
C ARG A 22 64.02 -7.56 8.96
N VAL A 23 64.76 -6.51 8.71
CA VAL A 23 66.15 -6.65 8.28
C VAL A 23 67.05 -5.75 9.11
N VAL A 24 68.28 -6.22 9.30
CA VAL A 24 69.40 -5.45 9.85
C VAL A 24 70.33 -5.15 8.70
N SER A 25 70.63 -3.88 8.49
CA SER A 25 71.59 -3.48 7.43
C SER A 25 73.01 -3.60 7.94
N LEU A 26 73.84 -4.30 7.21
CA LEU A 26 75.29 -4.45 7.43
C LEU A 26 76.04 -3.98 6.19
N GLY A 27 76.26 -2.66 6.09
CA GLY A 27 76.81 -2.04 4.89
C GLY A 27 75.88 -2.16 3.72
N GLN A 28 76.35 -2.82 2.64
CA GLN A 28 75.55 -3.03 1.43
C GLN A 28 74.68 -4.29 1.49
N PHE A 29 74.80 -5.11 2.52
CA PHE A 29 74.05 -6.33 2.70
C PHE A 29 72.93 -6.15 3.73
N MET A 30 71.85 -6.94 3.56
CA MET A 30 70.71 -7.02 4.47
C MET A 30 70.62 -8.45 5.04
N MET A 31 70.58 -8.55 6.36
CA MET A 31 70.30 -9.81 7.08
C MET A 31 68.86 -9.80 7.53
N VAL A 32 68.15 -10.91 7.28
CA VAL A 32 66.78 -11.12 7.76
C VAL A 32 66.80 -11.47 9.25
N ASP A 33 66.11 -10.65 10.06
CA ASP A 33 66.00 -10.82 11.53
C ASP A 33 64.70 -11.52 11.92
N GLY A 34 63.62 -11.39 11.13
CA GLY A 34 62.37 -12.07 11.39
C GLY A 34 61.28 -11.76 10.41
N THR A 35 60.18 -12.48 10.50
CA THR A 35 58.99 -12.23 9.70
C THR A 35 58.00 -11.34 10.46
N VAL A 36 57.42 -10.33 9.79
CA VAL A 36 56.37 -9.49 10.35
C VAL A 36 55.02 -10.18 10.12
N ARG A 37 54.24 -10.35 11.20
CA ARG A 37 52.88 -10.91 11.11
C ARG A 37 51.82 -9.83 11.33
N SER A 38 50.60 -10.05 10.80
CA SER A 38 49.49 -9.11 10.95
C SER A 38 49.12 -8.81 12.41
N GLU A 39 49.18 -9.84 13.28
CA GLU A 39 48.95 -9.72 14.73
C GLU A 39 49.95 -8.77 15.45
N GLN A 40 51.10 -8.50 14.84
CA GLN A 40 52.16 -7.65 15.35
C GLN A 40 52.08 -6.20 14.85
N VAL A 41 51.09 -5.90 14.01
CA VAL A 41 50.90 -4.60 13.38
C VAL A 41 49.70 -3.89 13.99
N ASP A 42 49.87 -2.62 14.33
CA ASP A 42 48.79 -1.83 14.89
C ASP A 42 47.66 -1.66 13.84
N ILE A 43 46.46 -2.02 14.26
CA ILE A 43 45.21 -1.92 13.42
C ILE A 43 44.96 -0.46 12.97
N GLN A 44 45.45 0.54 13.68
CA GLN A 44 45.34 1.93 13.30
C GLN A 44 46.17 2.29 12.04
N GLN A 45 47.18 1.50 11.71
CA GLN A 45 47.95 1.63 10.47
C GLN A 45 47.33 0.76 9.37
N LYS A 46 46.17 1.14 8.89
CA LYS A 46 45.31 0.34 7.96
C LYS A 46 46.08 -0.25 6.79
N ASP A 47 46.83 0.54 6.04
CA ASP A 47 47.54 0.07 4.82
C ASP A 47 48.68 -0.92 5.15
N PHE A 48 49.34 -0.74 6.29
CA PHE A 48 50.37 -1.65 6.67
C PHE A 48 49.84 -2.98 7.25
N HIS A 49 48.75 -2.90 7.98
CA HIS A 49 48.05 -4.10 8.48
C HIS A 49 47.50 -4.92 7.30
N GLU A 50 46.87 -4.28 6.32
CA GLU A 50 46.34 -4.93 5.12
C GLU A 50 47.48 -5.58 4.28
N LEU A 51 48.63 -4.94 4.19
CA LEU A 51 49.82 -5.52 3.53
C LEU A 51 50.31 -6.77 4.26
N ALA A 52 50.32 -6.76 5.59
CA ALA A 52 50.74 -7.93 6.38
C ALA A 52 49.72 -9.08 6.20
N GLU A 53 48.42 -8.81 6.25
CA GLU A 53 47.38 -9.80 5.97
C GLU A 53 47.51 -10.44 4.59
N LEU A 54 47.74 -9.61 3.54
CA LEU A 54 47.91 -10.10 2.16
C LEU A 54 49.13 -11.03 2.05
N CYS A 55 50.24 -10.72 2.76
CA CYS A 55 51.40 -11.59 2.80
C CYS A 55 51.13 -12.91 3.51
N GLU A 56 50.32 -12.90 4.56
CA GLU A 56 49.89 -14.14 5.25
C GLU A 56 48.94 -14.97 4.39
N GLU A 57 48.03 -14.33 3.67
CA GLU A 57 47.09 -15.00 2.73
C GLU A 57 47.80 -15.66 1.53
N LEU A 58 48.99 -15.18 1.15
CA LEU A 58 49.81 -15.72 0.08
C LEU A 58 50.70 -16.89 0.48
N ARG A 59 50.68 -17.31 1.76
CA ARG A 59 51.43 -18.48 2.21
C ARG A 59 50.78 -19.78 1.69
N PRO A 60 51.55 -20.83 1.43
CA PRO A 60 51.02 -22.10 0.94
C PRO A 60 49.93 -22.70 1.81
N ASP A 61 50.17 -22.73 3.14
CA ASP A 61 49.18 -23.19 4.14
C ASP A 61 47.84 -22.39 4.09
N SER A 62 47.93 -21.09 4.01
CA SER A 62 46.75 -20.19 3.90
C SER A 62 46.01 -20.37 2.59
N LEU A 63 46.70 -20.48 1.47
CA LEU A 63 46.12 -20.76 0.15
C LEU A 63 45.42 -22.13 0.15
N TYR A 64 46.00 -23.15 0.76
CA TYR A 64 45.37 -24.45 0.93
C TYR A 64 44.09 -24.35 1.76
N VAL A 65 44.15 -23.75 2.94
CA VAL A 65 42.97 -23.61 3.84
C VAL A 65 41.83 -22.88 3.15
N ARG A 66 42.14 -21.86 2.36
CA ARG A 66 41.12 -21.00 1.73
C ARG A 66 40.53 -21.60 0.45
N TYR A 67 41.31 -22.30 -0.36
CA TYR A 67 40.89 -22.70 -1.73
C TYR A 67 40.75 -24.21 -1.94
N ALA A 68 41.24 -25.03 -1.02
CA ALA A 68 41.08 -26.45 -1.14
C ALA A 68 39.65 -26.88 -0.69
N ASN A 69 38.98 -27.63 -1.56
CA ASN A 69 37.78 -28.35 -1.13
C ASN A 69 38.17 -29.52 -0.24
N LYS A 70 38.02 -29.41 1.07
CA LYS A 70 38.36 -30.40 2.08
C LYS A 70 37.72 -31.77 1.88
N LYS A 71 36.62 -31.84 1.09
CA LYS A 71 36.02 -33.14 0.71
C LYS A 71 36.82 -33.87 -0.39
N VAL A 72 37.56 -33.12 -1.20
CA VAL A 72 38.37 -33.65 -2.32
C VAL A 72 39.86 -33.75 -1.92
N PHE A 73 40.38 -32.72 -1.30
CA PHE A 73 41.78 -32.58 -0.90
C PHE A 73 41.92 -32.68 0.63
N ARG A 74 42.24 -33.87 1.14
CA ARG A 74 42.32 -34.10 2.59
C ARG A 74 43.64 -33.61 3.20
N HIS A 75 44.72 -33.63 2.37
CA HIS A 75 46.04 -33.18 2.76
C HIS A 75 46.52 -32.07 1.86
N GLU A 76 47.38 -31.20 2.37
CA GLU A 76 47.94 -30.09 1.62
C GLU A 76 48.75 -30.55 0.40
N GLU A 77 49.48 -31.66 0.52
CA GLU A 77 50.28 -32.26 -0.54
C GLU A 77 49.43 -32.68 -1.74
N ASP A 78 48.24 -33.26 -1.48
CA ASP A 78 47.29 -33.67 -2.53
C ASP A 78 46.75 -32.47 -3.32
N PHE A 79 46.52 -31.36 -2.63
CA PHE A 79 46.06 -30.12 -3.26
C PHE A 79 47.11 -29.54 -4.21
N TRP A 80 48.35 -29.46 -3.74
CA TRP A 80 49.45 -28.95 -4.54
C TRP A 80 49.87 -29.88 -5.67
N ALA A 81 49.64 -31.18 -5.54
CA ALA A 81 49.89 -32.19 -6.56
C ALA A 81 48.78 -32.33 -7.58
N THR A 82 47.63 -31.63 -7.41
CA THR A 82 46.47 -31.75 -8.32
C THR A 82 46.86 -31.56 -9.79
N LYS A 83 46.25 -32.35 -10.68
CA LYS A 83 46.37 -32.18 -12.13
C LYS A 83 45.23 -31.33 -12.74
N GLU A 84 44.23 -30.96 -11.96
CA GLU A 84 43.07 -30.21 -12.41
C GLU A 84 43.45 -28.78 -12.81
N LYS A 85 43.38 -28.52 -14.11
CA LYS A 85 43.77 -27.23 -14.73
C LYS A 85 42.88 -26.07 -14.19
N ALA A 86 41.61 -26.33 -13.95
CA ALA A 86 40.69 -25.32 -13.48
C ALA A 86 41.06 -24.82 -12.07
N VAL A 87 41.41 -25.75 -11.15
CA VAL A 87 41.84 -25.44 -9.79
C VAL A 87 43.12 -24.62 -9.81
N LYS A 88 44.13 -25.09 -10.60
CA LYS A 88 45.40 -24.36 -10.75
C LYS A 88 45.20 -22.92 -11.23
N THR A 89 44.38 -22.76 -12.26
CA THR A 89 44.12 -21.45 -12.88
C THR A 89 43.41 -20.52 -11.90
N TYR A 90 42.38 -21.03 -11.17
CA TYR A 90 41.63 -20.24 -10.21
C TYR A 90 42.52 -19.77 -9.03
N VAL A 91 43.25 -20.70 -8.41
CA VAL A 91 44.14 -20.36 -7.28
C VAL A 91 45.18 -19.35 -7.69
N LYS A 92 45.81 -19.55 -8.90
CA LYS A 92 46.78 -18.61 -9.43
C LYS A 92 46.18 -17.21 -9.65
N GLN A 93 45.02 -17.12 -10.26
CA GLN A 93 44.37 -15.82 -10.49
C GLN A 93 44.10 -15.08 -9.18
N MET A 94 43.67 -15.81 -8.12
CA MET A 94 43.44 -15.20 -6.83
C MET A 94 44.72 -14.78 -6.11
N ALA A 95 45.80 -15.53 -6.27
CA ALA A 95 47.13 -15.16 -5.78
C ALA A 95 47.70 -13.94 -6.54
N ASP A 96 47.58 -13.94 -7.86
CA ASP A 96 48.08 -12.84 -8.73
C ASP A 96 47.44 -11.50 -8.33
N LYS A 97 46.11 -11.47 -8.08
CA LYS A 97 45.42 -10.26 -7.60
C LYS A 97 45.97 -9.74 -6.27
N ARG A 98 46.31 -10.65 -5.36
CA ARG A 98 46.88 -10.29 -4.06
C ARG A 98 48.31 -9.75 -4.18
N ILE A 99 49.12 -10.34 -5.04
CA ILE A 99 50.48 -9.86 -5.30
C ILE A 99 50.45 -8.44 -5.86
N VAL A 100 49.57 -8.16 -6.84
CA VAL A 100 49.45 -6.80 -7.41
C VAL A 100 49.04 -5.79 -6.32
N LYS A 101 48.12 -6.18 -5.44
CA LYS A 101 47.70 -5.31 -4.34
C LYS A 101 48.81 -5.11 -3.30
N ALA A 102 49.54 -6.18 -2.95
CA ALA A 102 50.65 -6.12 -2.02
C ALA A 102 51.84 -5.26 -2.52
N VAL A 103 52.16 -5.37 -3.82
CA VAL A 103 53.19 -4.52 -4.46
C VAL A 103 52.76 -3.07 -4.44
N GLY A 104 51.53 -2.75 -4.80
CA GLY A 104 51.02 -1.38 -4.75
C GLY A 104 50.91 -0.78 -3.34
N LEU A 105 50.60 -1.58 -2.33
CA LEU A 105 50.62 -1.15 -0.93
C LEU A 105 52.02 -0.89 -0.43
N ALA A 106 52.97 -1.78 -0.77
CA ALA A 106 54.37 -1.63 -0.39
C ALA A 106 54.99 -0.36 -0.97
N ASP A 107 54.70 -0.06 -2.22
CA ASP A 107 55.14 1.17 -2.90
C ASP A 107 54.59 2.43 -2.21
N ARG A 108 53.28 2.45 -1.89
CA ARG A 108 52.64 3.57 -1.17
C ARG A 108 53.22 3.78 0.23
N LEU A 109 53.65 2.71 0.88
CA LEU A 109 54.24 2.73 2.23
C LEU A 109 55.79 2.94 2.21
N ASP A 110 56.35 3.15 1.03
CA ASP A 110 57.82 3.24 0.79
C ASP A 110 58.60 2.04 1.38
N ILE A 111 57.99 0.86 1.33
CA ILE A 111 58.62 -0.39 1.75
C ILE A 111 59.44 -0.97 0.59
N PRO A 112 60.77 -1.18 0.75
CA PRO A 112 61.59 -1.70 -0.34
C PRO A 112 61.10 -3.07 -0.78
N ILE A 113 60.98 -3.32 -2.10
CA ILE A 113 60.55 -4.57 -2.71
C ILE A 113 61.78 -5.25 -3.28
N ILE A 114 61.92 -6.54 -3.04
CA ILE A 114 63.05 -7.35 -3.54
C ILE A 114 62.50 -8.65 -4.12
N TYR A 115 63.04 -9.13 -5.24
CA TYR A 115 62.74 -10.44 -5.78
C TYR A 115 63.87 -11.40 -5.50
N ALA A 116 63.60 -12.51 -4.81
CA ALA A 116 64.61 -13.52 -4.45
C ALA A 116 64.24 -14.89 -5.00
N LYS A 117 65.04 -15.47 -5.92
CA LYS A 117 64.83 -16.79 -6.50
C LYS A 117 64.96 -17.96 -5.49
N ASP A 118 65.92 -17.85 -4.58
CA ASP A 118 66.29 -18.87 -3.62
C ASP A 118 66.17 -18.42 -2.17
N GLN A 119 65.97 -19.37 -1.24
CA GLN A 119 65.85 -19.08 0.20
C GLN A 119 67.15 -18.66 0.88
N LYS A 120 68.30 -18.91 0.27
CA LYS A 120 69.67 -18.72 0.84
C LYS A 120 70.44 -17.53 0.21
N VAL A 121 69.79 -16.66 -0.53
CA VAL A 121 70.50 -15.55 -1.18
C VAL A 121 70.75 -14.44 -0.15
N SER A 122 71.99 -13.94 -0.09
CA SER A 122 72.30 -12.67 0.61
C SER A 122 71.61 -11.54 -0.10
N LEU A 123 70.76 -10.81 0.56
CA LEU A 123 70.03 -9.67 0.03
C LEU A 123 70.94 -8.44 0.01
N HIS A 124 71.00 -7.79 -1.13
CA HIS A 124 71.81 -6.57 -1.33
C HIS A 124 70.87 -5.37 -1.48
N ILE A 125 71.25 -4.22 -0.98
CA ILE A 125 70.44 -2.99 -1.04
C ILE A 125 70.20 -2.59 -2.51
N SER A 126 71.15 -2.89 -3.39
CA SER A 126 71.07 -2.62 -4.82
C SER A 126 70.02 -3.51 -5.55
N ASP A 127 69.45 -4.53 -4.92
CA ASP A 127 68.45 -5.42 -5.52
C ASP A 127 67.03 -4.92 -5.31
N ARG A 128 66.89 -3.70 -4.75
CA ARG A 128 65.57 -3.03 -4.61
C ARG A 128 64.96 -2.88 -6.02
N LEU A 129 63.70 -3.30 -6.12
CA LEU A 129 62.86 -3.10 -7.28
C LEU A 129 62.08 -1.79 -7.13
N MET A 130 61.92 -1.08 -8.21
CA MET A 130 61.15 0.17 -8.29
C MET A 130 59.88 -0.06 -9.08
N LEU A 131 58.75 0.36 -8.54
CA LEU A 131 57.47 0.27 -9.26
C LEU A 131 57.37 1.47 -10.23
N ASP A 132 57.23 1.16 -11.53
CA ASP A 132 56.91 2.19 -12.53
C ASP A 132 55.37 2.32 -12.63
N GLY A 133 54.79 3.14 -11.74
CA GLY A 133 53.34 3.29 -11.55
C GLY A 133 52.62 4.04 -12.65
N GLY A 134 53.31 4.58 -13.64
CA GLY A 134 52.72 5.44 -14.68
C GLY A 134 52.72 4.89 -16.11
N SER A 135 53.52 3.85 -16.39
CA SER A 135 53.74 3.40 -17.76
C SER A 135 53.09 2.01 -17.98
N GLU A 136 51.93 1.99 -18.65
CA GLU A 136 51.39 0.74 -19.16
C GLU A 136 52.25 0.24 -20.30
N VAL A 137 52.67 -1.01 -20.26
CA VAL A 137 53.53 -1.62 -21.27
C VAL A 137 52.70 -2.35 -22.30
N THR A 138 52.87 -1.95 -23.56
CA THR A 138 52.18 -2.58 -24.70
C THR A 138 53.11 -3.58 -25.37
N PRO A 139 52.75 -4.84 -25.54
CA PRO A 139 53.52 -5.81 -26.30
C PRO A 139 53.41 -5.54 -27.80
N VAL A 140 54.54 -5.48 -28.48
CA VAL A 140 54.64 -5.40 -29.92
C VAL A 140 55.18 -6.75 -30.45
N MET A 141 54.39 -7.35 -31.34
CA MET A 141 54.68 -8.70 -31.87
C MET A 141 55.21 -8.59 -33.29
N ASN A 142 56.42 -9.08 -33.51
CA ASN A 142 57.04 -9.10 -34.81
C ASN A 142 57.07 -10.50 -35.37
N PHE A 143 56.39 -10.70 -36.48
CA PHE A 143 56.36 -11.97 -37.19
C PHE A 143 57.05 -11.87 -38.51
N SER A 144 57.93 -12.82 -38.81
CA SER A 144 58.58 -12.97 -40.13
C SER A 144 58.33 -14.38 -40.60
N ARG A 145 57.70 -14.53 -41.78
CA ARG A 145 57.37 -15.82 -42.39
C ARG A 145 58.39 -16.18 -43.42
N HIS A 146 58.94 -17.37 -43.29
CA HIS A 146 59.98 -17.92 -44.16
C HIS A 146 59.56 -19.28 -44.73
N ASP A 147 60.33 -19.87 -45.64
CA ASP A 147 60.00 -21.15 -46.25
C ASP A 147 59.91 -22.33 -45.26
N GLU A 148 60.62 -22.30 -44.14
CA GLU A 148 60.60 -23.35 -43.09
C GLU A 148 59.59 -23.10 -42.01
N GLY A 149 58.99 -21.93 -41.90
CA GLY A 149 58.02 -21.57 -40.90
C GLY A 149 57.98 -20.08 -40.56
N THR A 150 57.36 -19.74 -39.45
CA THR A 150 57.22 -18.37 -38.99
C THR A 150 58.01 -18.14 -37.71
N THR A 151 58.86 -17.09 -37.73
CA THR A 151 59.57 -16.63 -36.53
C THR A 151 58.75 -15.54 -35.80
N TYR A 152 58.64 -15.65 -34.50
CA TYR A 152 57.93 -14.70 -33.63
C TYR A 152 58.89 -14.08 -32.63
N ARG A 153 59.06 -12.77 -32.63
CA ARG A 153 59.78 -11.97 -31.63
C ARG A 153 58.83 -11.03 -30.91
N LEU A 154 59.08 -10.81 -29.61
CA LEU A 154 58.31 -9.92 -28.79
C LEU A 154 59.19 -8.71 -28.39
N GLN A 155 58.69 -7.50 -28.64
CA GLN A 155 59.25 -6.27 -28.12
C GLN A 155 58.27 -5.64 -27.14
N LEU A 156 58.75 -4.85 -26.21
CA LEU A 156 57.91 -4.17 -25.23
C LEU A 156 57.98 -2.66 -25.45
N ARG A 157 56.80 -2.01 -25.65
CA ARG A 157 56.73 -0.56 -25.76
C ARG A 157 56.44 0.02 -24.37
N ILE A 158 57.38 0.76 -23.81
CA ILE A 158 57.27 1.47 -22.51
C ILE A 158 57.25 2.98 -22.84
N GLY A 159 56.03 3.58 -22.76
CA GLY A 159 55.82 4.94 -23.27
C GLY A 159 56.14 5.05 -24.76
N GLU A 160 57.09 5.91 -25.13
CA GLU A 160 57.54 6.05 -26.54
C GLU A 160 58.74 5.13 -26.89
N LYS A 161 59.34 4.48 -25.90
CA LYS A 161 60.53 3.68 -26.09
C LYS A 161 60.20 2.21 -26.37
N LEU A 162 60.77 1.65 -27.43
CA LEU A 162 60.71 0.25 -27.75
C LEU A 162 61.94 -0.45 -27.17
N VAL A 163 61.71 -1.52 -26.37
CA VAL A 163 62.76 -2.27 -25.69
C VAL A 163 62.81 -3.69 -26.28
N GLU A 164 63.98 -4.11 -26.74
CA GLU A 164 64.31 -5.46 -27.17
C GLU A 164 64.82 -6.27 -25.99
N GLN A 165 64.46 -7.57 -25.92
CA GLN A 165 64.62 -8.37 -24.71
C GLN A 165 65.95 -9.10 -24.49
N PRO A 166 66.82 -9.38 -25.48
CA PRO A 166 67.92 -10.33 -25.28
C PRO A 166 68.94 -9.91 -24.21
N GLU A 167 69.03 -8.61 -23.90
CA GLU A 167 70.08 -8.08 -22.98
C GLU A 167 69.54 -7.82 -21.57
N HIS A 168 68.27 -8.10 -21.32
CA HIS A 168 67.61 -7.68 -20.08
C HIS A 168 67.09 -8.87 -19.22
N GLN A 169 67.15 -8.74 -17.88
CA GLN A 169 66.62 -9.73 -16.97
C GLN A 169 65.09 -9.60 -16.84
N LEU A 170 64.34 -10.47 -17.52
CA LEU A 170 62.88 -10.50 -17.47
C LEU A 170 62.40 -11.55 -16.40
N VAL A 171 61.50 -11.13 -15.51
CA VAL A 171 60.86 -12.01 -14.54
C VAL A 171 59.39 -11.75 -14.48
N VAL A 172 58.56 -12.75 -14.74
CA VAL A 172 57.10 -12.62 -14.69
C VAL A 172 56.62 -12.85 -13.25
N LEU A 173 55.99 -11.83 -12.66
CA LEU A 173 55.45 -11.91 -11.28
C LEU A 173 54.01 -12.45 -11.25
N THR A 174 53.13 -11.91 -12.12
CA THR A 174 51.75 -12.34 -12.19
C THR A 174 51.27 -12.55 -13.62
N HIS A 175 50.22 -13.37 -13.79
CA HIS A 175 49.67 -13.63 -15.11
C HIS A 175 48.46 -12.72 -15.42
N THR A 176 47.56 -12.53 -14.45
CA THR A 176 46.34 -11.73 -14.67
C THR A 176 45.97 -10.93 -13.40
N PRO A 177 46.18 -9.60 -13.39
CA PRO A 177 46.80 -8.78 -14.41
C PRO A 177 48.28 -9.17 -14.66
N GLY A 178 48.79 -8.90 -15.84
CA GLY A 178 50.20 -9.20 -16.19
C GLY A 178 51.15 -8.22 -15.53
N MET A 179 51.97 -8.67 -14.60
CA MET A 179 53.02 -7.85 -13.96
C MET A 179 54.37 -8.57 -14.08
N PHE A 180 55.38 -7.85 -14.37
CA PHE A 180 56.71 -8.40 -14.57
C PHE A 180 57.82 -7.44 -14.13
N VAL A 181 59.02 -7.96 -13.93
CA VAL A 181 60.24 -7.19 -13.64
C VAL A 181 61.14 -7.17 -14.89
N LEU A 182 61.55 -5.99 -15.25
CA LEU A 182 62.57 -5.76 -16.31
C LEU A 182 63.58 -4.76 -15.77
N ASP A 183 64.87 -5.11 -15.71
CA ASP A 183 65.97 -4.23 -15.26
C ASP A 183 65.70 -3.54 -13.91
N LYS A 184 65.24 -4.31 -12.93
CA LYS A 184 64.93 -3.85 -11.58
C LYS A 184 63.71 -2.94 -11.48
N HIS A 185 62.94 -2.77 -12.55
CA HIS A 185 61.67 -2.06 -12.55
C HIS A 185 60.50 -3.03 -12.66
N ILE A 186 59.46 -2.82 -11.87
CA ILE A 186 58.19 -3.55 -11.94
C ILE A 186 57.24 -2.82 -12.88
N TYR A 187 56.82 -3.48 -13.95
CA TYR A 187 55.89 -2.97 -14.94
C TYR A 187 54.58 -3.77 -14.95
N SER A 188 53.50 -3.10 -15.38
CA SER A 188 52.25 -3.76 -15.70
C SER A 188 51.99 -3.76 -17.19
N LEU A 189 51.56 -4.93 -17.72
CA LEU A 189 51.05 -5.01 -19.09
C LEU A 189 49.73 -4.25 -19.18
N CYS A 190 49.51 -3.60 -20.32
CA CYS A 190 48.22 -2.97 -20.62
C CYS A 190 47.08 -3.96 -20.54
N GLU A 191 45.88 -3.47 -20.21
CA GLU A 191 44.70 -4.30 -19.95
C GLU A 191 44.37 -5.19 -21.16
N GLY A 192 44.11 -6.45 -20.90
CA GLY A 192 43.79 -7.46 -21.91
C GLY A 192 44.95 -8.37 -22.30
N PHE A 193 46.15 -8.11 -21.80
CA PHE A 193 47.31 -9.01 -21.99
C PHE A 193 47.65 -9.77 -20.69
N SER A 194 47.95 -11.04 -20.86
CA SER A 194 48.41 -11.90 -19.76
C SER A 194 49.91 -11.95 -19.69
N GLY A 195 50.48 -11.93 -18.48
CA GLY A 195 51.93 -12.19 -18.29
C GLY A 195 52.40 -13.54 -18.86
N GLN A 196 51.49 -14.45 -19.19
CA GLN A 196 51.82 -15.70 -19.87
C GLN A 196 52.48 -15.48 -21.26
N LEU A 197 52.16 -14.33 -21.88
CA LEU A 197 52.72 -13.94 -23.15
C LEU A 197 54.24 -13.81 -23.08
N LEU A 198 54.76 -13.37 -21.93
CA LEU A 198 56.17 -13.11 -21.69
C LEU A 198 57.01 -14.41 -21.39
N LEU A 199 56.33 -15.47 -20.96
CA LEU A 199 57.04 -16.70 -20.48
C LEU A 199 57.96 -17.34 -21.47
N PRO A 200 57.66 -17.47 -22.76
CA PRO A 200 58.60 -18.02 -23.76
C PRO A 200 59.86 -17.18 -23.84
N PHE A 201 59.75 -15.86 -23.67
CA PHE A 201 60.86 -14.89 -23.85
C PHE A 201 61.68 -14.66 -22.60
N VAL A 202 61.38 -15.32 -21.48
CA VAL A 202 62.26 -15.34 -20.30
C VAL A 202 63.55 -16.12 -20.56
N VAL A 203 63.52 -17.04 -21.54
CA VAL A 203 64.65 -17.97 -21.82
C VAL A 203 65.10 -17.87 -23.30
N LYS A 204 64.22 -17.47 -24.23
CA LYS A 204 64.46 -17.45 -25.68
C LYS A 204 64.18 -16.05 -26.23
N ASP A 205 65.01 -15.64 -27.19
CA ASP A 205 64.86 -14.35 -27.86
C ASP A 205 63.76 -14.38 -28.94
N GLN A 206 63.51 -15.56 -29.47
CA GLN A 206 62.47 -15.77 -30.47
C GLN A 206 61.82 -17.13 -30.31
N VAL A 207 60.63 -17.25 -30.86
CA VAL A 207 59.84 -18.50 -30.94
C VAL A 207 59.73 -18.87 -32.43
N GLU A 208 60.18 -20.10 -32.76
CA GLU A 208 60.06 -20.63 -34.13
C GLU A 208 58.82 -21.50 -34.23
N ILE A 209 57.96 -21.22 -35.22
CA ILE A 209 56.72 -21.94 -35.48
C ILE A 209 56.92 -22.71 -36.80
N PRO A 210 57.05 -24.04 -36.72
CA PRO A 210 57.24 -24.86 -37.91
C PRO A 210 56.01 -24.77 -38.83
N ARG A 211 56.22 -24.84 -40.15
CA ARG A 211 55.20 -24.73 -41.17
C ARG A 211 53.96 -25.65 -40.93
N LYS A 212 54.21 -26.85 -40.45
CA LYS A 212 53.12 -27.83 -40.09
C LYS A 212 52.23 -27.34 -38.94
N MET A 213 52.65 -26.41 -38.09
CA MET A 213 51.95 -25.91 -36.96
C MET A 213 51.42 -24.46 -37.17
N GLU A 214 51.77 -23.83 -38.30
CA GLU A 214 51.39 -22.42 -38.55
C GLU A 214 49.87 -22.20 -38.47
N ASN A 215 49.07 -23.02 -39.15
CA ASN A 215 47.64 -22.88 -39.21
C ASN A 215 47.01 -22.91 -37.82
N ASP A 216 47.34 -23.94 -37.03
CA ASP A 216 46.87 -24.05 -35.64
C ASP A 216 47.30 -22.86 -34.77
N TYR A 217 48.55 -22.38 -34.96
CA TYR A 217 49.09 -21.27 -34.19
C TYR A 217 48.45 -19.94 -34.60
N PHE A 218 48.18 -19.71 -35.89
CA PHE A 218 47.54 -18.50 -36.40
C PHE A 218 46.09 -18.42 -35.92
N HIS A 219 45.34 -19.52 -35.96
CA HIS A 219 43.97 -19.58 -35.45
C HIS A 219 43.88 -19.43 -33.93
N ARG A 220 44.75 -20.09 -33.18
CA ARG A 220 44.62 -20.13 -31.69
C ARG A 220 45.33 -18.97 -31.00
N PHE A 221 46.45 -18.52 -31.57
CA PHE A 221 47.30 -17.53 -30.92
C PHE A 221 47.25 -16.16 -31.65
N ILE A 222 47.61 -16.11 -32.90
CA ILE A 222 47.74 -14.82 -33.63
C ILE A 222 46.41 -14.15 -33.77
N GLN A 223 45.36 -14.82 -34.22
CA GLN A 223 44.03 -14.27 -34.36
C GLN A 223 43.50 -13.61 -33.05
N LYS A 224 43.81 -14.22 -31.91
CA LYS A 224 43.44 -13.70 -30.60
C LYS A 224 44.17 -12.42 -30.24
N HIS A 225 45.44 -12.25 -30.66
CA HIS A 225 46.26 -11.13 -30.25
C HIS A 225 46.26 -9.98 -31.32
N VAL A 226 46.01 -10.29 -32.60
CA VAL A 226 45.84 -9.29 -33.68
C VAL A 226 44.79 -8.24 -33.36
N ALA A 227 43.75 -8.62 -32.58
CA ALA A 227 42.72 -7.70 -32.19
C ALA A 227 43.16 -6.64 -31.15
N ARG A 228 44.28 -6.90 -30.43
CA ARG A 228 44.68 -6.12 -29.26
C ARG A 228 46.08 -5.60 -29.27
N ALA A 229 47.01 -6.32 -29.89
CA ALA A 229 48.42 -5.98 -29.94
C ALA A 229 48.78 -5.24 -31.23
N GLU A 230 49.86 -4.44 -31.16
CA GLU A 230 50.55 -3.94 -32.31
C GLU A 230 51.32 -5.09 -32.93
N ILE A 231 51.07 -5.37 -34.20
CA ILE A 231 51.69 -6.48 -34.89
C ILE A 231 52.34 -5.97 -36.16
N ASN A 232 53.62 -6.27 -36.26
CA ASN A 232 54.41 -6.11 -37.48
C ASN A 232 54.53 -7.49 -38.14
N ALA A 233 54.09 -7.63 -39.38
CA ALA A 233 54.04 -8.89 -40.06
C ALA A 233 54.69 -8.81 -41.39
N GLU A 234 55.62 -9.72 -41.59
CA GLU A 234 56.24 -9.98 -42.89
C GLU A 234 55.77 -11.36 -43.40
N GLY A 235 55.21 -11.41 -44.59
CA GLY A 235 54.75 -12.65 -45.24
C GLY A 235 53.33 -13.03 -45.02
N PHE A 236 52.49 -12.16 -44.39
CA PHE A 236 51.04 -12.23 -44.34
C PHE A 236 50.41 -10.82 -44.23
N ASP A 237 49.12 -10.68 -44.64
CA ASP A 237 48.44 -9.39 -44.73
C ASP A 237 47.54 -9.13 -43.54
N ILE A 238 47.55 -7.90 -43.09
CA ILE A 238 46.56 -7.41 -42.08
C ILE A 238 45.80 -6.24 -42.69
N THR A 239 44.46 -6.38 -42.84
CA THR A 239 43.61 -5.32 -43.42
C THR A 239 42.64 -4.81 -42.36
N ASP A 240 42.61 -3.52 -42.14
CA ASP A 240 41.71 -2.85 -41.21
C ASP A 240 40.44 -2.40 -41.93
N VAL A 241 39.29 -2.75 -41.35
CA VAL A 241 37.97 -2.31 -41.83
C VAL A 241 37.27 -1.61 -40.66
N CYS A 242 37.13 -0.29 -40.80
CA CYS A 242 36.33 0.49 -39.84
C CYS A 242 34.87 0.50 -40.25
N LEU A 243 33.97 0.01 -39.40
CA LEU A 243 32.51 0.06 -39.58
C LEU A 243 31.97 1.15 -38.69
N GLN A 244 30.86 1.78 -39.12
CA GLN A 244 30.14 2.74 -38.27
C GLN A 244 29.29 2.02 -37.23
N PRO A 245 29.26 2.49 -35.97
CA PRO A 245 28.45 1.91 -34.90
C PRO A 245 26.98 2.31 -35.01
N GLN A 246 26.08 1.37 -34.81
CA GLN A 246 24.68 1.63 -34.56
C GLN A 246 24.47 1.50 -33.06
N ALA A 247 24.05 2.57 -32.39
CA ALA A 247 23.75 2.51 -30.96
C ALA A 247 22.41 1.79 -30.71
N CYS A 248 22.41 0.78 -29.85
CA CYS A 248 21.27 0.01 -29.48
C CYS A 248 21.04 0.12 -27.95
N LEU A 249 19.85 0.56 -27.54
CA LEU A 249 19.42 0.52 -26.16
C LEU A 249 18.61 -0.74 -25.92
N THR A 250 19.16 -1.67 -25.16
CA THR A 250 18.52 -2.95 -24.87
C THR A 250 17.90 -2.92 -23.47
N ALA A 251 16.59 -3.17 -23.40
CA ALA A 251 15.87 -3.31 -22.13
C ALA A 251 16.10 -4.73 -21.58
N GLU A 252 16.60 -4.83 -20.35
CA GLU A 252 16.95 -6.09 -19.69
C GLU A 252 16.53 -6.05 -18.22
N THR A 253 16.36 -7.24 -17.62
CA THR A 253 16.21 -7.37 -16.17
C THR A 253 17.53 -7.90 -15.60
N SER A 254 18.11 -7.18 -14.65
CA SER A 254 19.35 -7.57 -13.98
C SER A 254 19.12 -8.75 -13.03
N ILE A 255 20.19 -9.44 -12.63
CA ILE A 255 20.13 -10.60 -11.72
C ILE A 255 19.54 -10.23 -10.35
N ASP A 256 19.68 -8.97 -9.93
CA ASP A 256 19.09 -8.44 -8.69
C ASP A 256 17.59 -8.05 -8.81
N GLY A 257 16.99 -8.28 -9.98
CA GLY A 257 15.60 -7.95 -10.27
C GLY A 257 15.35 -6.48 -10.65
N SER A 258 16.40 -5.65 -10.74
CA SER A 258 16.25 -4.28 -11.22
C SER A 258 16.10 -4.24 -12.74
N HIS A 259 15.32 -3.26 -13.26
CA HIS A 259 15.14 -3.04 -14.68
C HIS A 259 16.22 -2.10 -15.20
N ILE A 260 16.88 -2.48 -16.28
CA ILE A 260 18.00 -1.72 -16.81
C ILE A 260 17.84 -1.48 -18.31
N LEU A 261 18.38 -0.33 -18.79
CA LEU A 261 18.67 -0.08 -20.19
C LEU A 261 20.17 -0.12 -20.36
N SER A 262 20.67 -1.06 -21.18
CA SER A 262 22.07 -1.21 -21.48
C SER A 262 22.37 -0.66 -22.88
N LEU A 263 23.41 0.19 -22.98
CA LEU A 263 23.88 0.67 -24.24
C LEU A 263 24.81 -0.37 -24.88
N ARG A 264 24.49 -0.76 -26.11
CA ARG A 264 25.29 -1.64 -26.96
C ARG A 264 25.56 -0.97 -28.29
N PHE A 265 26.67 -1.32 -28.93
CA PHE A 265 27.01 -0.87 -30.26
C PHE A 265 27.00 -2.05 -31.21
N ARG A 266 26.21 -1.96 -32.28
CA ARG A 266 26.06 -2.98 -33.30
C ARG A 266 26.91 -2.60 -34.52
N TYR A 267 27.70 -3.54 -34.98
CA TYR A 267 28.55 -3.44 -36.21
C TYR A 267 28.19 -4.60 -37.13
N GLY A 268 27.24 -4.39 -38.02
CA GLY A 268 26.65 -5.48 -38.83
C GLY A 268 26.02 -6.56 -37.93
N ASN A 269 26.57 -7.78 -37.95
CA ASN A 269 26.12 -8.91 -37.15
C ASN A 269 26.81 -9.01 -35.78
N LEU A 270 27.69 -8.08 -35.43
CA LEU A 270 28.43 -8.08 -34.17
C LEU A 270 27.86 -7.03 -33.23
N GLU A 271 27.69 -7.41 -31.97
CA GLU A 271 27.21 -6.51 -30.93
C GLU A 271 28.19 -6.45 -29.75
N TYR A 272 28.52 -5.23 -29.30
CA TYR A 272 29.43 -4.98 -28.19
C TYR A 272 28.75 -4.15 -27.13
N ALA A 273 28.90 -4.54 -25.87
CA ALA A 273 28.53 -3.67 -24.75
C ALA A 273 29.41 -2.41 -24.79
N ALA A 274 28.86 -1.26 -24.41
CA ALA A 274 29.57 0.02 -24.51
C ALA A 274 30.83 0.06 -23.62
N ASP A 275 30.85 -0.69 -22.51
CA ASP A 275 32.02 -0.83 -21.60
C ASP A 275 33.03 -1.90 -22.08
N ASN A 276 32.73 -2.59 -23.16
CA ASN A 276 33.62 -3.63 -23.68
C ASN A 276 34.87 -2.99 -24.29
N LYS A 277 36.03 -3.32 -23.70
CA LYS A 277 37.35 -2.78 -24.10
C LYS A 277 37.93 -3.45 -25.35
N VAL A 278 37.27 -4.46 -25.91
CA VAL A 278 37.72 -5.13 -27.12
C VAL A 278 37.63 -4.15 -28.32
N ASN A 279 38.72 -3.92 -29.02
CA ASN A 279 38.80 -2.94 -30.11
C ASN A 279 38.20 -3.44 -31.45
N GLY A 280 37.89 -4.70 -31.56
CA GLY A 280 37.31 -5.25 -32.77
C GLY A 280 37.36 -6.78 -32.81
N ARG A 281 36.99 -7.36 -33.93
CA ARG A 281 37.08 -8.79 -34.23
C ARG A 281 38.03 -9.00 -35.39
N VAL A 282 38.75 -10.09 -35.31
CA VAL A 282 39.66 -10.49 -36.40
C VAL A 282 39.13 -11.79 -37.01
N THR A 283 38.98 -11.79 -38.30
CA THR A 283 38.72 -12.99 -39.11
C THR A 283 39.95 -13.35 -39.89
N LEU A 284 40.31 -14.62 -39.87
CA LEU A 284 41.41 -15.17 -40.65
C LEU A 284 40.85 -15.84 -41.91
N THR A 285 41.35 -15.45 -43.06
CA THR A 285 41.07 -16.11 -44.35
C THR A 285 42.36 -16.65 -44.90
N GLU A 286 42.37 -17.89 -45.33
CA GLU A 286 43.46 -18.59 -45.98
C GLU A 286 43.20 -18.61 -47.48
N ALA A 287 44.11 -18.12 -48.26
CA ALA A 287 44.01 -18.07 -49.72
C ALA A 287 45.43 -18.26 -50.33
N ASP A 288 45.58 -19.23 -51.21
CA ASP A 288 46.78 -19.49 -52.02
C ASP A 288 48.12 -19.48 -51.24
N ASP A 289 48.20 -20.28 -50.15
CA ASP A 289 49.35 -20.36 -49.22
C ASP A 289 49.71 -19.04 -48.50
N SER A 290 48.77 -18.05 -48.48
CA SER A 290 48.91 -16.83 -47.76
C SER A 290 47.79 -16.67 -46.67
N PHE A 291 48.12 -16.02 -45.57
CA PHE A 291 47.18 -15.71 -44.52
C PHE A 291 46.77 -14.24 -44.56
N ARG A 292 45.44 -13.99 -44.59
CA ARG A 292 44.94 -12.62 -44.55
C ARG A 292 44.09 -12.46 -43.31
N PHE A 293 44.46 -11.53 -42.42
CA PHE A 293 43.71 -11.14 -41.23
C PHE A 293 42.90 -9.89 -41.57
N VAL A 294 41.59 -10.00 -41.53
CA VAL A 294 40.69 -8.86 -41.65
C VAL A 294 40.28 -8.44 -40.23
N ARG A 295 40.77 -7.28 -39.83
CA ARG A 295 40.52 -6.70 -38.50
C ARG A 295 39.37 -5.68 -38.63
N GLN A 296 38.18 -6.05 -38.11
CA GLN A 296 37.03 -5.16 -38.03
C GLN A 296 37.19 -4.31 -36.76
N LEU A 297 37.57 -3.05 -36.92
CA LEU A 297 37.81 -2.14 -35.83
C LEU A 297 36.53 -1.40 -35.46
N ARG A 298 36.35 -1.13 -34.16
CA ARG A 298 35.29 -0.29 -33.62
C ARG A 298 35.69 1.19 -33.74
N ASP A 299 34.74 2.04 -34.14
CA ASP A 299 34.89 3.48 -34.11
C ASP A 299 34.63 4.04 -32.71
N LYS A 300 35.66 4.08 -31.89
CA LYS A 300 35.60 4.56 -30.52
C LYS A 300 35.21 6.03 -30.39
N ALA A 301 35.53 6.85 -31.38
CA ALA A 301 35.22 8.28 -31.37
C ALA A 301 33.70 8.48 -31.52
N ASP A 302 33.08 7.77 -32.45
CA ASP A 302 31.64 7.86 -32.68
C ASP A 302 30.87 7.18 -31.53
N GLU A 303 31.34 6.06 -30.94
CA GLU A 303 30.80 5.44 -29.74
C GLU A 303 30.77 6.41 -28.56
N GLN A 304 31.87 7.18 -28.36
CA GLN A 304 31.92 8.21 -27.30
C GLN A 304 30.93 9.34 -27.57
N ARG A 305 30.79 9.79 -28.82
CA ARG A 305 29.81 10.79 -29.22
C ARG A 305 28.37 10.33 -28.88
N LEU A 306 28.03 9.11 -29.29
CA LEU A 306 26.71 8.53 -29.02
C LEU A 306 26.47 8.31 -27.51
N THR A 307 27.50 7.88 -26.79
CA THR A 307 27.39 7.76 -25.29
C THR A 307 27.14 9.13 -24.65
N GLU A 308 27.76 10.21 -25.16
CA GLU A 308 27.53 11.55 -24.62
C GLU A 308 26.12 12.08 -24.96
N VAL A 309 25.56 11.73 -26.13
CA VAL A 309 24.17 12.03 -26.48
C VAL A 309 23.21 11.37 -25.46
N LEU A 310 23.42 10.09 -25.13
CA LEU A 310 22.65 9.39 -24.14
C LEU A 310 22.80 10.04 -22.75
N ARG A 311 24.02 10.41 -22.34
CA ARG A 311 24.31 11.09 -21.08
C ARG A 311 23.58 12.44 -20.96
N LYS A 312 23.53 13.21 -22.03
CA LYS A 312 22.81 14.49 -22.08
C LYS A 312 21.30 14.28 -21.96
N ALA A 313 20.74 13.22 -22.51
CA ALA A 313 19.36 12.88 -22.40
C ALA A 313 19.00 12.49 -20.94
N THR A 314 19.89 11.80 -20.22
CA THR A 314 19.67 11.34 -18.85
C THR A 314 19.93 12.39 -17.78
N GLY A 315 20.79 13.42 -18.08
CA GLY A 315 21.38 14.33 -17.09
C GLY A 315 20.51 15.50 -16.64
N ARG A 316 19.24 15.62 -17.00
CA ARG A 316 18.45 16.85 -16.80
C ARG A 316 17.29 16.82 -15.82
N ARG A 317 17.09 15.81 -14.96
CA ARG A 317 16.16 15.96 -13.81
C ARG A 317 16.50 15.03 -12.66
N GLY A 318 16.74 15.66 -11.49
CA GLY A 318 16.82 14.98 -10.21
C GLY A 318 15.49 14.34 -9.84
N SER A 319 15.34 13.07 -10.14
CA SER A 319 14.41 12.17 -9.49
C SER A 319 15.11 10.82 -9.44
N GLY A 320 15.68 10.47 -8.30
CA GLY A 320 15.97 9.12 -7.82
C GLY A 320 16.68 8.10 -8.70
N ASN A 321 17.00 8.43 -9.95
CA ASN A 321 17.69 7.55 -10.87
C ASN A 321 19.20 7.76 -10.68
N GLU A 322 19.78 7.02 -9.76
CA GLU A 322 21.25 6.94 -9.66
C GLU A 322 21.80 6.29 -10.91
N VAL A 323 22.45 7.09 -11.74
CA VAL A 323 23.43 6.59 -12.70
C VAL A 323 24.65 6.16 -11.89
N THR A 324 24.50 5.06 -11.16
CA THR A 324 25.57 4.47 -10.35
C THR A 324 26.34 3.47 -11.21
N GLY A 325 27.59 3.76 -11.40
CA GLY A 325 28.57 2.85 -12.02
C GLY A 325 28.54 2.87 -13.55
N ALA A 326 29.71 2.90 -14.18
CA ALA A 326 29.99 2.90 -15.60
C ALA A 326 28.89 3.52 -16.50
N LYS A 327 29.17 4.62 -17.12
CA LYS A 327 28.36 5.57 -17.95
C LYS A 327 27.42 4.98 -19.03
N THR A 328 27.09 3.70 -19.00
CA THR A 328 26.48 2.92 -20.09
C THR A 328 25.24 2.11 -19.72
N VAL A 329 24.84 2.15 -18.45
CA VAL A 329 23.66 1.44 -17.95
C VAL A 329 22.80 2.40 -17.15
N ILE A 330 21.48 2.46 -17.48
CA ILE A 330 20.49 3.24 -16.76
C ILE A 330 19.66 2.25 -15.94
N ARG A 331 19.53 2.46 -14.63
CA ARG A 331 18.77 1.60 -13.72
C ARG A 331 17.43 2.22 -13.36
N PHE A 332 16.41 1.39 -13.25
CA PHE A 332 15.06 1.77 -12.86
C PHE A 332 14.58 0.86 -11.74
N THR A 333 13.77 1.40 -10.83
CA THR A 333 13.18 0.65 -9.72
C THR A 333 11.95 -0.17 -10.15
N SER A 334 11.35 0.17 -11.31
CA SER A 334 10.19 -0.55 -11.86
C SER A 334 10.15 -0.49 -13.38
N VAL A 335 9.43 -1.43 -14.00
CA VAL A 335 9.13 -1.44 -15.44
C VAL A 335 8.43 -0.14 -15.86
N SER A 336 7.51 0.36 -15.00
CA SER A 336 6.77 1.59 -15.29
C SER A 336 7.71 2.77 -15.52
N GLN A 337 8.69 2.97 -14.64
CA GLN A 337 9.68 4.04 -14.80
C GLN A 337 10.53 3.87 -16.06
N GLN A 338 10.91 2.64 -16.38
CA GLN A 338 11.66 2.34 -17.60
C GLN A 338 10.88 2.68 -18.87
N ILE A 339 9.61 2.28 -18.93
CA ILE A 339 8.74 2.54 -20.10
C ILE A 339 8.37 4.01 -20.21
N ASP A 340 8.08 4.69 -19.11
CA ASP A 340 7.79 6.13 -19.11
C ASP A 340 9.02 6.93 -19.61
N TRP A 341 10.21 6.54 -19.17
CA TRP A 341 11.46 7.09 -19.67
C TRP A 341 11.64 6.84 -21.18
N LEU A 342 11.38 5.62 -21.64
CA LEU A 342 11.46 5.29 -23.06
C LEU A 342 10.45 6.09 -23.89
N ARG A 343 9.23 6.29 -23.41
CA ARG A 343 8.23 7.13 -24.10
C ARG A 343 8.68 8.57 -24.26
N GLU A 344 9.33 9.13 -23.25
CA GLU A 344 9.82 10.52 -23.26
C GLU A 344 11.04 10.69 -24.16
N TYR A 345 12.02 9.76 -24.11
CA TYR A 345 13.32 9.95 -24.74
C TYR A 345 13.53 9.16 -26.04
N ALA A 346 12.87 8.01 -26.25
CA ALA A 346 13.06 7.18 -27.42
C ALA A 346 12.83 7.93 -28.77
N PRO A 347 11.84 8.82 -28.94
CA PRO A 347 11.67 9.54 -30.20
C PRO A 347 12.90 10.41 -30.55
N ARG A 348 13.48 11.07 -29.54
CA ARG A 348 14.69 11.91 -29.73
C ARG A 348 15.92 11.08 -29.99
N LEU A 349 16.06 9.97 -29.25
CA LEU A 349 17.20 9.06 -29.45
C LEU A 349 17.13 8.36 -30.81
N LYS A 350 15.95 7.98 -31.29
CA LYS A 350 15.77 7.43 -32.63
C LYS A 350 16.19 8.44 -33.74
N ALA A 351 15.89 9.72 -33.55
CA ALA A 351 16.32 10.77 -34.48
C ALA A 351 17.87 10.92 -34.52
N GLU A 352 18.57 10.58 -33.43
CA GLU A 352 20.05 10.55 -33.33
C GLU A 352 20.64 9.18 -33.74
N GLY A 353 19.84 8.26 -34.29
CA GLY A 353 20.29 6.98 -34.79
C GLY A 353 20.36 5.84 -33.80
N PHE A 354 19.72 6.01 -32.60
CA PHE A 354 19.60 4.91 -31.64
C PHE A 354 18.47 3.95 -32.04
N ASP A 355 18.72 2.67 -31.85
CA ASP A 355 17.73 1.62 -31.94
C ASP A 355 17.32 1.20 -30.53
N VAL A 356 16.02 0.92 -30.28
CA VAL A 356 15.51 0.48 -28.98
C VAL A 356 15.03 -0.94 -29.12
N VAL A 357 15.70 -1.85 -28.40
CA VAL A 357 15.44 -3.29 -28.44
C VAL A 357 14.78 -3.71 -27.13
N GLN A 358 13.59 -4.29 -27.21
CA GLN A 358 12.88 -4.90 -26.08
C GLN A 358 12.96 -6.42 -26.17
N PRO A 359 12.86 -7.17 -25.03
CA PRO A 359 12.79 -8.63 -25.04
C PRO A 359 11.60 -9.12 -25.86
N SER A 360 11.76 -10.21 -26.57
CA SER A 360 10.72 -10.79 -27.43
C SER A 360 9.46 -11.25 -26.68
N ASP A 361 9.61 -11.56 -25.39
CA ASP A 361 8.55 -12.13 -24.57
C ASP A 361 7.54 -11.08 -24.06
N HIS A 362 7.97 -9.81 -23.92
CA HIS A 362 7.15 -8.70 -23.42
C HIS A 362 7.52 -7.41 -24.16
N ILE A 363 6.81 -7.12 -25.24
CA ILE A 363 7.00 -5.90 -26.00
C ILE A 363 6.01 -4.84 -25.50
N TYR A 364 6.53 -3.82 -24.81
CA TYR A 364 5.73 -2.68 -24.36
C TYR A 364 5.62 -1.62 -25.44
N TYR A 365 4.44 -1.04 -25.55
CA TYR A 365 4.22 0.10 -26.42
C TYR A 365 4.91 1.35 -25.86
N ILE A 366 5.82 1.92 -26.62
CA ILE A 366 6.62 3.12 -26.27
C ILE A 366 6.33 4.33 -27.15
N GLY A 367 5.30 4.27 -28.02
CA GLY A 367 4.90 5.36 -28.89
C GLY A 367 4.10 6.46 -28.16
N PRO A 368 3.68 7.51 -28.91
CA PRO A 368 2.92 8.62 -28.36
C PRO A 368 1.53 8.19 -27.88
N LEU A 369 1.16 8.65 -26.68
CA LEU A 369 -0.12 8.41 -26.04
C LEU A 369 -0.82 9.73 -25.72
N SER A 370 -2.10 9.81 -25.98
CA SER A 370 -2.95 10.91 -25.52
C SER A 370 -4.32 10.42 -25.09
N VAL A 371 -5.04 11.24 -24.36
CA VAL A 371 -6.41 10.94 -23.92
C VAL A 371 -7.33 12.06 -24.39
N GLU A 372 -8.38 11.69 -25.10
CA GLU A 372 -9.47 12.58 -25.49
C GLU A 372 -10.64 12.37 -24.52
N GLN A 373 -11.19 13.45 -23.99
CA GLN A 373 -12.34 13.43 -23.09
C GLN A 373 -13.44 14.33 -23.65
N ASN A 374 -14.65 13.78 -23.75
CA ASN A 374 -15.86 14.49 -24.15
C ASN A 374 -16.93 14.35 -23.06
N ASP A 375 -17.44 15.46 -22.58
CA ASP A 375 -18.47 15.56 -21.57
C ASP A 375 -19.78 16.07 -22.13
N THR A 376 -20.88 15.33 -21.91
CA THR A 376 -22.23 15.70 -22.37
C THR A 376 -23.28 15.51 -21.27
N TRP A 377 -24.13 16.54 -21.05
CA TRP A 377 -25.22 16.47 -20.09
C TRP A 377 -26.49 15.93 -20.72
N GLN A 378 -27.13 14.99 -20.02
CA GLN A 378 -28.45 14.45 -20.36
C GLN A 378 -29.33 14.50 -19.09
N GLY A 379 -30.04 15.61 -18.90
CA GLY A 379 -30.80 15.88 -17.66
C GLY A 379 -29.86 15.93 -16.44
N ASP A 380 -30.12 15.12 -15.41
CA ASP A 380 -29.30 15.05 -14.19
C ASP A 380 -28.06 14.17 -14.33
N TRP A 381 -27.75 13.71 -15.54
CA TRP A 381 -26.65 12.78 -15.80
C TRP A 381 -25.59 13.40 -16.69
N LEU A 382 -24.32 13.29 -16.26
CA LEU A 382 -23.16 13.65 -17.03
C LEU A 382 -22.59 12.39 -17.68
N GLN A 383 -22.58 12.36 -19.01
CA GLN A 383 -21.87 11.35 -19.77
C GLN A 383 -20.46 11.83 -20.07
N THR A 384 -19.48 11.05 -19.68
CA THR A 384 -18.05 11.29 -19.91
C THR A 384 -17.50 10.17 -20.77
N ASP A 385 -17.18 10.48 -22.02
CA ASP A 385 -16.51 9.55 -22.93
C ASP A 385 -15.01 9.84 -22.92
N VAL A 386 -14.23 8.85 -22.48
CA VAL A 386 -12.77 8.93 -22.41
C VAL A 386 -12.19 7.90 -23.36
N THR A 387 -11.37 8.35 -24.29
CA THR A 387 -10.74 7.48 -25.30
C THR A 387 -9.23 7.65 -25.25
N VAL A 388 -8.52 6.55 -25.14
CA VAL A 388 -7.06 6.50 -25.31
C VAL A 388 -6.73 6.49 -26.79
N VAL A 389 -5.93 7.45 -27.20
CA VAL A 389 -5.46 7.62 -28.58
C VAL A 389 -3.99 7.22 -28.65
N ILE A 390 -3.72 6.24 -29.48
CA ILE A 390 -2.43 5.60 -29.66
C ILE A 390 -1.94 5.88 -31.08
N ASP A 391 -0.63 6.12 -31.21
CA ASP A 391 0.04 6.32 -32.50
C ASP A 391 -0.66 7.40 -33.38
N ASN A 392 -0.85 8.59 -32.79
CA ASN A 392 -1.48 9.75 -33.44
C ASN A 392 -2.88 9.48 -34.04
N GLY A 393 -3.64 8.57 -33.40
CA GLY A 393 -5.01 8.28 -33.83
C GLY A 393 -5.20 7.00 -34.64
N ARG A 394 -4.15 6.25 -34.89
CA ARG A 394 -4.20 4.99 -35.62
C ARG A 394 -4.97 3.91 -34.85
N LEU A 395 -4.88 3.92 -33.52
CA LEU A 395 -5.65 3.04 -32.63
C LEU A 395 -6.36 3.88 -31.56
N ARG A 396 -7.65 3.63 -31.37
CA ARG A 396 -8.48 4.30 -30.36
C ARG A 396 -9.12 3.26 -29.47
N ILE A 397 -8.87 3.34 -28.17
CA ILE A 397 -9.38 2.39 -27.18
C ILE A 397 -10.26 3.16 -26.19
N PRO A 398 -11.55 2.80 -26.05
CA PRO A 398 -12.39 3.33 -24.99
C PRO A 398 -11.79 3.03 -23.63
N PHE A 399 -11.69 4.04 -22.76
CA PHE A 399 -11.11 3.88 -21.42
C PHE A 399 -11.87 2.85 -20.57
N ARG A 400 -13.13 2.63 -20.90
CA ARG A 400 -13.98 1.58 -20.33
C ARG A 400 -13.37 0.18 -20.46
N ASP A 401 -12.65 -0.10 -21.55
CA ASP A 401 -12.06 -1.42 -21.81
C ASP A 401 -10.84 -1.69 -20.91
N LEU A 402 -10.22 -0.62 -20.40
CA LEU A 402 -9.13 -0.69 -19.42
C LEU A 402 -9.61 -0.89 -17.97
N ARG A 403 -10.94 -0.71 -17.73
CA ARG A 403 -11.49 -0.68 -16.37
C ARG A 403 -11.18 -1.92 -15.55
N ASP A 404 -11.37 -3.10 -16.10
CA ASP A 404 -11.21 -4.34 -15.34
C ASP A 404 -9.75 -4.62 -15.00
N THR A 405 -8.82 -4.24 -15.86
CA THR A 405 -7.38 -4.29 -15.63
C THR A 405 -7.00 -3.35 -14.49
N ILE A 406 -7.46 -2.11 -14.55
CA ILE A 406 -7.18 -1.09 -13.53
C ILE A 406 -7.80 -1.46 -12.17
N LEU A 407 -9.05 -1.91 -12.15
CA LEU A 407 -9.72 -2.30 -10.89
C LEU A 407 -9.09 -3.53 -10.23
N ARG A 408 -8.37 -4.37 -10.97
CA ARG A 408 -7.56 -5.48 -10.42
C ARG A 408 -6.20 -5.03 -9.88
N GLY A 409 -5.84 -3.75 -10.07
CA GLY A 409 -4.53 -3.21 -9.69
C GLY A 409 -3.42 -3.58 -10.67
N GLU A 410 -3.77 -3.98 -11.90
CA GLU A 410 -2.85 -4.28 -12.98
C GLU A 410 -2.64 -3.02 -13.84
N GLN A 411 -1.41 -2.81 -14.31
CA GLN A 411 -1.08 -1.68 -15.21
C GLN A 411 -0.88 -2.11 -16.65
N GLU A 412 -0.83 -3.40 -16.92
CA GLU A 412 -0.52 -3.96 -18.22
C GLU A 412 -1.80 -4.32 -18.95
N TYR A 413 -2.00 -3.68 -20.09
CA TYR A 413 -3.13 -3.95 -20.97
C TYR A 413 -2.63 -4.43 -22.32
N MET A 414 -3.07 -5.59 -22.78
CA MET A 414 -2.70 -6.14 -24.08
C MET A 414 -3.43 -5.42 -25.21
N LEU A 415 -2.66 -4.75 -26.09
CA LEU A 415 -3.20 -4.11 -27.29
C LEU A 415 -3.58 -5.14 -28.34
N PRO A 416 -4.52 -4.81 -29.25
CA PRO A 416 -4.83 -5.68 -30.40
C PRO A 416 -3.62 -5.94 -31.32
N THR A 417 -2.58 -5.13 -31.26
CA THR A 417 -1.31 -5.27 -31.98
C THR A 417 -0.39 -6.34 -31.39
N GLY A 418 -0.70 -6.86 -30.19
CA GLY A 418 0.13 -7.78 -29.44
C GLY A 418 1.16 -7.13 -28.52
N GLU A 419 1.27 -5.79 -28.54
CA GLU A 419 2.10 -5.03 -27.62
C GLU A 419 1.38 -4.81 -26.28
N ILE A 420 2.11 -4.59 -25.21
CA ILE A 420 1.57 -4.30 -23.88
C ILE A 420 1.54 -2.78 -23.69
N LEU A 421 0.36 -2.23 -23.50
CA LEU A 421 0.19 -0.85 -23.05
C LEU A 421 0.37 -0.79 -21.54
N LEU A 422 1.40 -0.10 -21.08
CA LEU A 422 1.55 0.24 -19.67
C LEU A 422 0.74 1.51 -19.38
N ILE A 423 -0.27 1.38 -18.52
CA ILE A 423 -1.19 2.47 -18.16
C ILE A 423 -0.44 3.47 -17.26
N PRO A 424 -0.34 4.77 -17.65
CA PRO A 424 0.35 5.77 -16.84
C PRO A 424 -0.32 5.98 -15.47
N ASN A 425 0.48 6.12 -14.42
CA ASN A 425 -0.02 6.38 -13.06
C ASN A 425 -0.87 7.66 -12.95
N GLU A 426 -0.59 8.66 -13.78
CA GLU A 426 -1.39 9.89 -13.84
C GLU A 426 -2.84 9.62 -14.27
N TRP A 427 -3.06 8.68 -15.20
CA TRP A 427 -4.39 8.30 -15.65
C TRP A 427 -5.15 7.54 -14.56
N LEU A 428 -4.45 6.69 -13.81
CA LEU A 428 -5.02 5.99 -12.66
C LEU A 428 -5.55 7.00 -11.63
N LYS A 429 -4.76 8.02 -11.30
CA LYS A 429 -5.17 9.07 -10.37
C LYS A 429 -6.30 9.94 -10.90
N ARG A 430 -6.26 10.31 -12.19
CA ARG A 430 -7.22 11.23 -12.79
C ARG A 430 -8.58 10.60 -13.05
N TYR A 431 -8.62 9.33 -13.46
CA TYR A 431 -9.84 8.66 -13.89
C TYR A 431 -10.32 7.55 -12.94
N SER A 432 -9.63 7.31 -11.81
CA SER A 432 -10.04 6.33 -10.79
C SER A 432 -11.46 6.57 -10.30
N ASP A 433 -11.78 7.80 -9.97
CA ASP A 433 -13.10 8.18 -9.46
C ASP A 433 -14.20 7.89 -10.49
N LEU A 434 -13.95 8.23 -11.76
CA LEU A 434 -14.87 7.94 -12.87
C LEU A 434 -15.12 6.44 -13.05
N MET A 435 -14.08 5.61 -12.91
CA MET A 435 -14.20 4.16 -13.05
C MET A 435 -14.89 3.48 -11.87
N LEU A 436 -14.68 4.01 -10.66
CA LEU A 436 -15.23 3.44 -9.44
C LEU A 436 -16.72 3.66 -9.30
N ILE A 437 -17.18 4.90 -9.57
CA ILE A 437 -18.57 5.31 -9.36
C ILE A 437 -19.38 5.48 -10.64
N GLY A 438 -18.73 5.72 -11.79
CA GLY A 438 -19.39 5.88 -13.08
C GLY A 438 -20.06 4.59 -13.55
N LEU A 439 -21.30 4.71 -14.02
CA LEU A 439 -22.02 3.61 -14.66
C LEU A 439 -21.58 3.50 -16.13
N PRO A 440 -21.10 2.34 -16.59
CA PRO A 440 -20.74 2.15 -18.00
C PRO A 440 -21.96 2.39 -18.91
N LYS A 441 -21.83 3.30 -19.86
CA LYS A 441 -22.88 3.58 -20.88
C LYS A 441 -22.23 3.93 -22.22
N GLY A 442 -22.61 3.22 -23.27
CA GLY A 442 -21.98 3.40 -24.59
C GLY A 442 -20.48 3.11 -24.53
N GLN A 443 -19.64 4.04 -24.97
CA GLN A 443 -18.18 3.94 -24.92
C GLN A 443 -17.55 4.58 -23.67
N GLY A 444 -18.35 5.22 -22.82
CA GLY A 444 -17.89 5.95 -21.65
C GLY A 444 -18.61 5.58 -20.36
N TYR A 445 -18.70 6.58 -19.50
CA TYR A 445 -19.30 6.47 -18.17
C TYR A 445 -20.35 7.53 -17.96
N GLN A 446 -21.41 7.19 -17.24
CA GLN A 446 -22.47 8.11 -16.86
C GLN A 446 -22.41 8.29 -15.34
N ARG A 447 -22.34 9.57 -14.88
CA ARG A 447 -22.41 9.93 -13.46
C ARG A 447 -23.63 10.80 -13.20
N HIS A 448 -24.29 10.55 -12.07
CA HIS A 448 -25.36 11.43 -11.62
C HIS A 448 -24.76 12.73 -11.04
N LYS A 449 -25.50 13.86 -11.13
CA LYS A 449 -25.03 15.16 -10.61
C LYS A 449 -24.58 15.13 -9.15
N SER A 450 -25.16 14.26 -8.32
CA SER A 450 -24.77 14.08 -6.91
C SER A 450 -23.39 13.40 -6.73
N GLN A 451 -22.87 12.73 -7.74
CA GLN A 451 -21.56 12.06 -7.74
C GLN A 451 -20.41 12.98 -8.14
N ILE A 452 -20.71 14.21 -8.58
CA ILE A 452 -19.71 15.17 -9.02
C ILE A 452 -19.19 15.90 -7.79
N LEU A 453 -17.90 15.76 -7.51
CA LEU A 453 -17.29 16.39 -6.34
C LEU A 453 -17.21 17.92 -6.53
N ARG A 454 -17.36 18.66 -5.44
CA ARG A 454 -17.30 20.14 -5.45
C ARG A 454 -16.00 20.70 -6.02
N GLU A 455 -14.91 19.97 -5.88
CA GLU A 455 -13.59 20.34 -6.41
C GLU A 455 -13.58 20.31 -7.94
N GLU A 456 -14.28 19.35 -8.58
CA GLU A 456 -14.45 19.28 -10.03
C GLU A 456 -15.28 20.47 -10.56
N VAL A 457 -16.23 20.95 -9.76
CA VAL A 457 -17.06 22.10 -10.11
C VAL A 457 -16.25 23.40 -10.12
N LYS A 458 -15.31 23.59 -9.20
CA LYS A 458 -14.46 24.79 -9.15
C LYS A 458 -13.51 24.92 -10.33
N VAL A 459 -13.03 23.80 -10.86
CA VAL A 459 -12.11 23.78 -12.02
C VAL A 459 -12.84 24.05 -13.34
N ASN A 460 -14.15 23.75 -13.41
CA ASN A 460 -14.98 23.85 -14.63
C ASN A 460 -16.20 24.78 -14.43
N SER A 461 -16.04 25.88 -13.72
CA SER A 461 -17.13 26.74 -13.24
C SER A 461 -18.09 27.26 -14.32
N GLU A 462 -17.66 27.38 -15.58
CA GLU A 462 -18.54 27.82 -16.69
C GLU A 462 -19.55 26.75 -17.16
N LYS A 463 -19.27 25.46 -16.89
CA LYS A 463 -20.14 24.35 -17.33
C LYS A 463 -21.10 23.83 -16.23
N PHE A 464 -20.90 24.23 -14.98
CA PHE A 464 -21.67 23.72 -13.84
C PHE A 464 -22.59 24.73 -13.17
N ALA A 465 -23.10 25.69 -13.89
CA ALA A 465 -23.96 26.77 -13.37
C ALA A 465 -25.28 26.34 -12.66
N THR A 466 -25.60 25.02 -12.68
CA THR A 466 -26.83 24.49 -12.07
C THR A 466 -26.62 23.82 -10.70
N ALA A 467 -25.40 23.59 -10.25
CA ALA A 467 -25.12 23.12 -8.90
C ALA A 467 -25.05 24.33 -7.96
N ARG A 468 -26.14 24.63 -7.25
CA ARG A 468 -26.16 25.72 -6.25
C ARG A 468 -25.09 25.44 -5.18
N PRO A 469 -24.08 26.30 -5.01
CA PRO A 469 -23.15 26.19 -3.89
C PRO A 469 -23.95 26.39 -2.58
N ILE A 470 -23.63 25.63 -1.55
CA ILE A 470 -24.12 25.91 -0.20
C ILE A 470 -23.38 27.17 0.25
N ASN A 471 -24.03 28.32 0.07
CA ASN A 471 -23.47 29.59 0.52
C ASN A 471 -23.45 29.61 2.04
N SER A 472 -22.32 29.99 2.64
CA SER A 472 -22.15 30.23 4.08
C SER A 472 -23.03 31.40 4.62
N GLU A 473 -23.72 32.11 3.76
CA GLU A 473 -24.54 33.28 4.09
C GLU A 473 -25.96 32.95 4.56
N MET A 474 -26.40 31.69 4.53
CA MET A 474 -27.73 31.28 5.02
C MET A 474 -27.68 30.69 6.44
N ALA A 475 -27.10 31.42 7.38
CA ALA A 475 -27.27 31.08 8.78
C ALA A 475 -28.72 31.35 9.19
N MET A 476 -29.45 30.31 9.63
CA MET A 476 -30.80 30.38 10.15
C MET A 476 -30.76 30.41 11.67
N GLU A 477 -31.42 31.36 12.28
CA GLU A 477 -31.57 31.38 13.72
C GLU A 477 -32.60 30.34 14.18
N VAL A 478 -32.35 29.75 15.34
CA VAL A 478 -33.29 28.79 15.94
C VAL A 478 -34.53 29.53 16.39
N SER A 479 -35.69 29.00 16.08
CA SER A 479 -36.98 29.60 16.44
C SER A 479 -37.07 29.91 17.92
N SER A 480 -37.53 31.12 18.26
CA SER A 480 -37.83 31.58 19.66
C SER A 480 -38.92 30.75 20.32
N LYS A 481 -39.76 30.05 19.55
CA LYS A 481 -40.79 29.15 20.07
C LYS A 481 -40.28 27.81 20.56
N LEU A 482 -39.00 27.51 20.31
CA LEU A 482 -38.38 26.30 20.89
C LEU A 482 -38.19 26.49 22.41
N LYS A 483 -38.82 25.64 23.20
CA LYS A 483 -38.70 25.66 24.67
C LYS A 483 -37.45 24.92 25.16
N ALA A 484 -36.32 25.20 24.53
CA ALA A 484 -35.02 24.68 24.94
C ALA A 484 -33.88 25.55 24.39
N THR A 485 -32.78 25.65 25.12
CA THR A 485 -31.56 26.29 24.63
C THR A 485 -30.65 25.23 24.06
N LEU A 486 -30.27 25.36 22.78
CA LEU A 486 -29.32 24.46 22.15
C LEU A 486 -27.89 24.75 22.63
N ARG A 487 -27.12 23.70 22.92
CA ARG A 487 -25.69 23.83 23.17
C ARG A 487 -24.95 24.25 21.87
N PRO A 488 -23.75 24.84 21.92
CA PRO A 488 -23.05 25.31 20.73
C PRO A 488 -22.92 24.26 19.60
N TYR A 489 -22.57 23.02 19.97
CA TYR A 489 -22.49 21.93 18.99
C TYR A 489 -23.86 21.55 18.40
N GLN A 490 -24.93 21.60 19.19
CA GLN A 490 -26.30 21.35 18.72
C GLN A 490 -26.76 22.44 17.77
N GLN A 491 -26.39 23.69 18.02
CA GLN A 491 -26.66 24.81 17.12
C GLN A 491 -25.91 24.62 15.77
N ALA A 492 -24.63 24.24 15.82
CA ALA A 492 -23.89 23.89 14.61
C ALA A 492 -24.52 22.73 13.86
N GLY A 493 -25.00 21.68 14.56
CA GLY A 493 -25.73 20.56 13.96
C GLY A 493 -27.05 20.97 13.34
N PHE A 494 -27.81 21.86 14.00
CA PHE A 494 -29.01 22.43 13.41
C PHE A 494 -28.71 23.22 12.15
N GLN A 495 -27.67 24.06 12.11
CA GLN A 495 -27.26 24.80 10.91
C GLN A 495 -26.91 23.86 9.75
N TRP A 496 -26.18 22.78 10.03
CA TRP A 496 -25.85 21.80 9.04
C TRP A 496 -27.09 21.05 8.49
N LEU A 497 -28.05 20.69 9.35
CA LEU A 497 -29.34 20.11 8.95
C LEU A 497 -30.14 21.06 8.07
N TRP A 498 -30.16 22.35 8.46
CA TRP A 498 -30.83 23.40 7.70
C TRP A 498 -30.25 23.59 6.31
N GLN A 499 -28.91 23.62 6.20
CA GLN A 499 -28.22 23.71 4.92
C GLN A 499 -28.56 22.54 3.98
N ASN A 500 -28.62 21.32 4.51
CA ASN A 500 -29.00 20.14 3.73
C ASN A 500 -30.47 20.18 3.30
N LEU A 501 -31.37 20.70 4.14
CA LEU A 501 -32.77 20.91 3.78
C LEU A 501 -32.90 21.92 2.62
N VAL A 502 -32.24 23.05 2.69
CA VAL A 502 -32.27 24.08 1.62
C VAL A 502 -31.67 23.55 0.32
N ALA A 503 -30.61 22.76 0.41
CA ALA A 503 -29.99 22.09 -0.73
C ALA A 503 -30.81 20.91 -1.28
N GLN A 504 -31.93 20.55 -0.63
CA GLN A 504 -32.75 19.37 -0.95
C GLN A 504 -31.95 18.07 -1.03
N THR A 505 -30.95 17.93 -0.19
CA THR A 505 -30.09 16.73 -0.11
C THR A 505 -30.41 15.95 1.15
N GLY A 506 -30.47 14.63 1.05
CA GLY A 506 -30.66 13.78 2.23
C GLY A 506 -29.43 13.76 3.12
N CYS A 507 -29.61 13.63 4.44
CA CYS A 507 -28.50 13.67 5.38
C CYS A 507 -28.67 12.67 6.55
N CYS A 508 -27.57 12.32 7.20
CA CYS A 508 -27.54 11.44 8.39
C CYS A 508 -26.87 12.16 9.55
N LEU A 509 -27.64 12.46 10.60
CA LEU A 509 -27.11 12.94 11.87
C LEU A 509 -26.69 11.75 12.73
N SER A 510 -25.40 11.52 12.76
CA SER A 510 -24.80 10.34 13.39
C SER A 510 -24.07 10.64 14.69
N ASP A 511 -24.44 11.72 15.37
CA ASP A 511 -23.91 12.06 16.67
C ASP A 511 -23.99 10.87 17.63
N GLU A 512 -23.03 10.75 18.53
CA GLU A 512 -23.03 9.72 19.56
C GLU A 512 -24.32 9.77 20.38
N MET A 513 -24.74 8.64 20.90
CA MET A 513 -25.96 8.55 21.69
C MET A 513 -25.90 9.43 22.94
N GLY A 514 -27.00 10.17 23.20
CA GLY A 514 -27.06 11.11 24.33
C GLY A 514 -26.70 12.55 23.98
N LEU A 515 -26.24 12.87 22.75
CA LEU A 515 -25.91 14.22 22.31
C LEU A 515 -27.12 15.06 21.84
N GLY A 516 -28.36 14.55 21.98
CA GLY A 516 -29.60 15.29 21.70
C GLY A 516 -29.95 15.41 20.22
N LYS A 517 -29.77 14.34 19.43
CA LYS A 517 -30.19 14.24 18.02
C LYS A 517 -31.67 14.61 17.84
N THR A 518 -32.55 14.10 18.71
CA THR A 518 -33.98 14.38 18.69
C THR A 518 -34.28 15.89 18.85
N LEU A 519 -33.60 16.57 19.78
CA LEU A 519 -33.79 18.01 20.01
C LEU A 519 -33.35 18.86 18.80
N GLN A 520 -32.21 18.53 18.18
CA GLN A 520 -31.75 19.19 16.95
C GLN A 520 -32.77 19.00 15.81
N THR A 521 -33.32 17.81 15.69
CA THR A 521 -34.38 17.50 14.71
C THR A 521 -35.69 18.24 14.99
N ILE A 522 -36.11 18.34 16.26
CA ILE A 522 -37.31 19.11 16.65
C ILE A 522 -37.13 20.59 16.31
N ALA A 523 -35.92 21.14 16.54
CA ALA A 523 -35.59 22.51 16.13
C ALA A 523 -35.71 22.69 14.61
N LEU A 524 -35.22 21.72 13.81
CA LEU A 524 -35.38 21.74 12.35
C LEU A 524 -36.84 21.71 11.92
N LEU A 525 -37.67 20.80 12.48
CA LEU A 525 -39.09 20.68 12.15
C LEU A 525 -39.87 21.96 12.48
N LEU A 526 -39.53 22.59 13.60
CA LEU A 526 -40.18 23.85 14.04
C LEU A 526 -39.80 25.02 13.10
N ASN A 527 -38.50 25.17 12.79
CA ASN A 527 -38.03 26.20 11.86
C ASN A 527 -38.58 25.98 10.44
N TYR A 528 -38.70 24.72 9.97
CA TYR A 528 -39.28 24.37 8.67
C TYR A 528 -40.72 24.89 8.56
N LYS A 529 -41.54 24.68 9.60
CA LYS A 529 -42.91 25.19 9.68
C LYS A 529 -42.95 26.73 9.58
N GLU A 530 -42.06 27.44 10.27
CA GLU A 530 -42.08 28.91 10.30
C GLU A 530 -41.50 29.55 9.03
N ALA A 531 -40.53 28.93 8.42
CA ALA A 531 -39.85 29.45 7.24
C ALA A 531 -40.58 29.18 5.91
N THR A 532 -41.55 28.25 5.89
CA THR A 532 -42.27 27.87 4.67
C THR A 532 -43.62 28.60 4.57
N LYS A 533 -44.01 29.02 3.35
CA LYS A 533 -45.34 29.62 3.11
C LYS A 533 -46.42 28.55 3.23
N VAL A 534 -47.44 28.79 4.01
CA VAL A 534 -48.65 27.98 4.05
C VAL A 534 -49.38 28.20 2.69
N THR A 535 -49.15 27.32 1.74
CA THR A 535 -50.04 27.25 0.58
C THR A 535 -51.32 26.62 1.06
N GLU A 536 -52.41 27.39 1.12
CA GLU A 536 -53.73 26.84 1.34
C GLU A 536 -53.98 25.72 0.34
N PRO A 537 -54.54 24.58 0.79
CA PRO A 537 -54.91 23.54 -0.17
C PRO A 537 -55.92 24.14 -1.16
N VAL A 538 -55.58 24.06 -2.44
CA VAL A 538 -56.53 24.37 -3.53
C VAL A 538 -57.65 23.37 -3.45
N SER A 539 -58.66 23.65 -2.64
CA SER A 539 -59.94 22.99 -2.71
C SER A 539 -60.52 23.41 -4.08
N LYS A 540 -60.64 22.46 -5.04
CA LYS A 540 -61.47 22.67 -6.22
C LYS A 540 -62.84 23.11 -5.71
N PRO A 541 -63.33 24.30 -6.15
CA PRO A 541 -64.66 24.72 -5.74
C PRO A 541 -65.65 23.72 -6.31
N LEU A 542 -66.46 23.10 -5.44
CA LEU A 542 -67.74 22.56 -5.84
C LEU A 542 -68.50 23.67 -6.49
N SER A 543 -68.78 23.55 -7.74
CA SER A 543 -69.61 24.47 -8.54
C SER A 543 -70.92 24.73 -7.87
N GLY A 544 -71.15 25.99 -7.52
CA GLY A 544 -72.50 26.50 -7.15
C GLY A 544 -72.54 27.28 -5.86
N MET A 545 -71.91 28.45 -5.77
CA MET A 545 -72.42 29.58 -4.99
C MET A 545 -71.71 30.89 -5.47
N LEU A 546 -72.52 31.80 -5.88
CA LEU A 546 -72.21 33.12 -6.31
C LEU A 546 -71.62 33.94 -5.12
N PHE A 547 -70.39 34.43 -5.29
CA PHE A 547 -69.93 35.67 -4.63
C PHE A 547 -69.26 36.53 -5.68
N SER A 548 -69.55 37.83 -5.64
CA SER A 548 -69.12 38.80 -6.59
C SER A 548 -67.63 39.14 -6.47
N ASP A 549 -67.03 39.45 -7.63
CA ASP A 549 -65.61 39.79 -7.80
C ASP A 549 -65.07 41.06 -7.08
N GLU A 550 -65.91 41.76 -6.32
CA GLU A 550 -65.55 43.01 -5.68
C GLU A 550 -65.05 42.88 -4.19
N GLU A 551 -65.16 41.73 -3.57
CA GLU A 551 -64.66 41.51 -2.18
C GLU A 551 -63.25 40.92 -2.12
N MET A 552 -62.61 40.68 -3.22
CA MET A 552 -61.25 40.09 -3.28
C MET A 552 -60.09 41.10 -3.43
N GLN A 553 -60.41 42.45 -3.48
CA GLN A 553 -59.38 43.49 -3.72
C GLN A 553 -58.84 44.21 -2.50
N GLY A 554 -59.04 43.72 -1.31
CA GLY A 554 -58.67 44.42 -0.10
C GLY A 554 -57.81 43.64 0.87
N ARG A 555 -56.62 43.21 0.50
CA ARG A 555 -55.50 42.99 1.38
C ARG A 555 -54.20 42.70 0.59
N CYS A 556 -53.70 43.76 -0.03
CA CYS A 556 -52.24 43.81 -0.28
C CYS A 556 -51.57 44.30 1.02
N GLU A 557 -51.13 43.42 1.85
CA GLU A 557 -50.18 43.76 2.91
C GLU A 557 -48.83 44.06 2.26
N GLU A 558 -48.29 45.23 2.57
CA GLU A 558 -46.96 45.71 2.16
C GLU A 558 -45.90 44.59 2.43
N GLU A 559 -45.31 44.06 1.39
CA GLU A 559 -44.10 43.20 1.49
C GLU A 559 -42.95 44.08 1.96
N THR A 560 -42.66 44.07 3.26
CA THR A 560 -41.39 44.59 3.79
C THR A 560 -40.27 43.72 3.25
N ALA A 561 -39.29 44.32 2.59
CA ALA A 561 -38.17 43.77 1.87
C ALA A 561 -37.14 43.03 2.74
N ASN A 562 -37.56 42.16 3.65
CA ASN A 562 -36.64 41.36 4.51
C ASN A 562 -37.22 39.97 4.85
N ASP A 563 -38.00 39.39 4.01
CA ASP A 563 -38.66 38.09 4.26
C ASP A 563 -37.72 36.93 3.84
N LYS A 564 -36.99 36.37 4.81
CA LYS A 564 -36.15 35.21 4.68
C LYS A 564 -36.93 33.88 4.51
N ARG A 565 -38.04 33.90 3.78
CA ARG A 565 -38.83 32.67 3.59
C ARG A 565 -38.22 31.75 2.56
N LEU A 566 -38.24 30.46 2.86
CA LEU A 566 -37.85 29.42 1.88
C LEU A 566 -38.87 29.37 0.74
N ASP A 567 -38.39 29.29 -0.50
CA ASP A 567 -39.22 29.06 -1.66
C ASP A 567 -39.59 27.56 -1.81
N LEU A 568 -40.04 26.97 -0.69
CA LEU A 568 -40.47 25.58 -0.59
C LEU A 568 -41.90 25.52 -0.04
N PRO A 569 -42.77 24.66 -0.60
CA PRO A 569 -44.13 24.50 -0.10
C PRO A 569 -44.10 23.84 1.28
N TYR A 570 -44.90 24.35 2.24
CA TYR A 570 -45.12 23.69 3.50
C TYR A 570 -45.85 22.35 3.32
N ARG A 571 -45.31 21.29 3.91
CA ARG A 571 -45.91 19.96 3.89
C ARG A 571 -45.73 19.27 5.24
N THR A 572 -46.66 18.36 5.57
CA THR A 572 -46.55 17.52 6.75
C THR A 572 -45.22 16.79 6.81
N SER A 573 -44.59 16.76 7.97
CA SER A 573 -43.38 15.98 8.22
C SER A 573 -43.72 14.60 8.81
N LEU A 574 -43.02 13.57 8.42
CA LEU A 574 -43.19 12.20 8.86
C LEU A 574 -41.99 11.73 9.69
N VAL A 575 -42.19 11.27 10.91
CA VAL A 575 -41.16 10.64 11.74
C VAL A 575 -41.45 9.15 11.82
N VAL A 576 -40.52 8.33 11.33
CA VAL A 576 -40.57 6.88 11.38
C VAL A 576 -39.56 6.40 12.43
N ALA A 577 -40.05 5.77 13.49
CA ALA A 577 -39.21 5.34 14.61
C ALA A 577 -39.61 3.92 15.10
N PRO A 578 -38.74 3.23 15.85
CA PRO A 578 -39.12 2.02 16.56
C PRO A 578 -40.31 2.26 17.48
N ALA A 579 -41.19 1.25 17.64
CA ALA A 579 -42.44 1.39 18.43
C ALA A 579 -42.23 1.91 19.86
N SER A 580 -41.15 1.54 20.46
CA SER A 580 -40.73 1.92 21.79
C SER A 580 -40.27 3.38 21.91
N VAL A 581 -39.86 4.02 20.81
CA VAL A 581 -39.36 5.40 20.83
C VAL A 581 -40.44 6.42 20.42
N VAL A 582 -41.53 5.98 19.79
CA VAL A 582 -42.64 6.86 19.34
C VAL A 582 -43.21 7.65 20.50
N HIS A 583 -43.37 7.03 21.67
CA HIS A 583 -43.89 7.73 22.84
C HIS A 583 -42.95 8.82 23.34
N ASN A 584 -41.65 8.53 23.32
CA ASN A 584 -40.62 9.52 23.68
C ASN A 584 -40.63 10.72 22.72
N TRP A 585 -40.74 10.50 21.40
CA TRP A 585 -40.89 11.55 20.41
C TRP A 585 -42.09 12.46 20.69
N ARG A 586 -43.20 11.86 21.02
CA ARG A 586 -44.43 12.60 21.36
C ARG A 586 -44.20 13.50 22.59
N ASN A 587 -43.58 12.97 23.63
CA ASN A 587 -43.31 13.70 24.86
C ASN A 587 -42.32 14.83 24.64
N GLU A 588 -41.22 14.57 23.86
CA GLU A 588 -40.23 15.60 23.55
C GLU A 588 -40.79 16.71 22.64
N LEU A 589 -41.60 16.41 21.63
CA LEU A 589 -42.30 17.38 20.79
C LEU A 589 -43.26 18.22 21.64
N SER A 590 -44.05 17.62 22.52
CA SER A 590 -44.96 18.36 23.43
C SER A 590 -44.21 19.27 24.38
N ARG A 591 -43.03 18.85 24.84
CA ARG A 591 -42.20 19.61 25.80
C ARG A 591 -41.46 20.75 25.11
N PHE A 592 -40.78 20.49 23.98
CA PHE A 592 -39.86 21.45 23.39
C PHE A 592 -40.48 22.29 22.27
N ALA A 593 -41.49 21.78 21.55
CA ALA A 593 -42.15 22.47 20.44
C ALA A 593 -43.65 22.30 20.48
N PRO A 594 -44.33 22.79 21.53
CA PRO A 594 -45.78 22.65 21.71
C PRO A 594 -46.63 23.35 20.63
N SER A 595 -46.05 24.23 19.84
CA SER A 595 -46.70 24.88 18.69
C SER A 595 -46.83 23.96 17.47
N LEU A 596 -46.16 22.80 17.46
CA LEU A 596 -46.33 21.79 16.42
C LEU A 596 -47.52 20.88 16.74
N SER A 597 -48.45 20.74 15.79
CA SER A 597 -49.52 19.78 15.88
C SER A 597 -49.01 18.38 15.56
N VAL A 598 -49.19 17.42 16.46
CA VAL A 598 -48.56 16.10 16.37
C VAL A 598 -49.66 15.00 16.37
N MET A 599 -49.60 14.13 15.36
CA MET A 599 -50.46 12.93 15.31
C MET A 599 -49.63 11.65 15.44
N THR A 600 -50.12 10.75 16.29
CA THR A 600 -49.55 9.40 16.34
C THR A 600 -50.34 8.44 15.46
N TYR A 601 -49.70 7.93 14.40
CA TYR A 601 -50.27 7.01 13.41
C TYR A 601 -49.73 5.60 13.65
N THR A 602 -50.27 4.92 14.68
CA THR A 602 -49.88 3.57 15.12
C THR A 602 -51.11 2.79 15.59
N GLY A 603 -50.97 1.51 15.88
CA GLY A 603 -52.04 0.60 16.36
C GLY A 603 -52.64 -0.24 15.24
N ASP A 604 -53.81 -0.84 15.54
CA ASP A 604 -54.51 -1.73 14.60
C ASP A 604 -55.10 -1.02 13.41
N THR A 605 -55.30 -1.76 12.32
CA THR A 605 -55.77 -1.22 11.04
C THR A 605 -57.12 -0.51 11.16
N SER A 606 -58.02 -0.98 12.06
CA SER A 606 -59.30 -0.35 12.34
C SER A 606 -59.14 1.06 12.95
N LYS A 607 -58.26 1.22 13.94
CA LYS A 607 -57.99 2.51 14.59
C LYS A 607 -57.26 3.54 13.67
N ARG A 608 -56.62 3.05 12.62
CA ARG A 608 -55.93 3.91 11.65
C ARG A 608 -56.82 4.39 10.50
N LYS A 609 -57.94 3.72 10.20
CA LYS A 609 -58.83 4.10 9.06
C LYS A 609 -59.32 5.53 9.15
N ASP A 610 -59.74 5.98 10.31
CA ASP A 610 -60.24 7.35 10.51
C ASP A 610 -59.13 8.40 10.48
N LYS A 611 -57.89 8.02 10.81
CA LYS A 611 -56.74 8.90 10.82
C LYS A 611 -56.14 9.10 9.42
N ARG A 612 -56.43 8.23 8.48
CA ARG A 612 -55.90 8.30 7.10
C ARG A 612 -56.30 9.59 6.35
N ILE A 613 -57.57 10.03 6.51
CA ILE A 613 -58.13 11.20 5.83
C ILE A 613 -57.50 12.49 6.37
N ALA A 614 -57.04 12.51 7.61
CA ALA A 614 -56.52 13.72 8.24
C ALA A 614 -54.97 13.77 8.31
N LEU A 615 -54.24 12.82 7.67
CA LEU A 615 -52.79 12.73 7.77
C LEU A 615 -52.07 14.03 7.43
N MET A 616 -52.44 14.67 6.32
CA MET A 616 -51.80 15.88 5.78
C MET A 616 -52.26 17.17 6.48
N ARG A 617 -53.09 17.07 7.52
CA ARG A 617 -53.58 18.26 8.30
C ARG A 617 -52.70 18.53 9.54
N TRP A 618 -51.76 17.66 9.84
CA TRP A 618 -50.88 17.74 11.00
C TRP A 618 -49.47 18.22 10.59
N ASP A 619 -48.80 18.91 11.48
CA ASP A 619 -47.44 19.35 11.21
C ASP A 619 -46.48 18.17 11.23
N VAL A 620 -46.67 17.25 12.21
CA VAL A 620 -45.80 16.09 12.37
C VAL A 620 -46.65 14.83 12.58
N VAL A 621 -46.39 13.79 11.81
CA VAL A 621 -46.97 12.47 11.95
C VAL A 621 -45.89 11.50 12.44
N LEU A 622 -46.15 10.87 13.58
CA LEU A 622 -45.31 9.83 14.20
C LEU A 622 -45.80 8.45 13.81
N THR A 623 -44.96 7.61 13.25
CA THR A 623 -45.30 6.23 12.88
C THR A 623 -44.20 5.26 13.20
N THR A 624 -44.46 3.96 13.02
CA THR A 624 -43.43 2.92 13.20
C THR A 624 -43.05 2.28 11.88
N TYR A 625 -41.84 1.70 11.77
CA TYR A 625 -41.40 0.95 10.59
C TYR A 625 -42.40 -0.15 10.17
N ARG A 626 -43.00 -0.87 11.16
CA ARG A 626 -43.99 -1.90 10.88
C ARG A 626 -45.29 -1.31 10.33
N THR A 627 -45.76 -0.19 10.90
CA THR A 627 -46.97 0.49 10.41
C THR A 627 -46.72 1.06 9.01
N LEU A 628 -45.54 1.65 8.78
CA LEU A 628 -45.12 2.13 7.46
C LEU A 628 -45.17 1.01 6.42
N LEU A 629 -44.58 -0.17 6.71
CA LEU A 629 -44.63 -1.32 5.84
C LEU A 629 -46.07 -1.76 5.50
N ASN A 630 -46.91 -1.82 6.48
CA ASN A 630 -48.30 -2.26 6.30
C ASN A 630 -49.16 -1.29 5.48
N ASP A 631 -48.88 0.02 5.57
CA ASP A 631 -49.68 1.08 4.96
C ASP A 631 -48.90 1.85 3.86
N ILE A 632 -47.83 1.25 3.31
CA ILE A 632 -46.96 1.92 2.34
C ILE A 632 -47.68 2.38 1.08
N GLU A 633 -48.68 1.64 0.60
CA GLU A 633 -49.49 1.98 -0.58
C GLU A 633 -50.22 3.33 -0.40
N LEU A 634 -50.66 3.62 0.82
CA LEU A 634 -51.27 4.88 1.16
C LEU A 634 -50.22 6.00 1.38
N LEU A 635 -49.16 5.69 2.15
CA LEU A 635 -48.20 6.70 2.53
C LEU A 635 -47.36 7.18 1.34
N SER A 636 -47.09 6.32 0.35
CA SER A 636 -46.35 6.67 -0.86
C SER A 636 -47.14 7.56 -1.83
N GLN A 637 -48.44 7.70 -1.67
CA GLN A 637 -49.25 8.61 -2.46
C GLN A 637 -49.18 10.07 -2.00
N ASN A 638 -48.64 10.27 -0.77
CA ASN A 638 -48.52 11.59 -0.19
C ASN A 638 -47.06 12.07 -0.30
N GLU A 639 -46.88 13.34 -0.59
CA GLU A 639 -45.58 13.96 -0.60
C GLU A 639 -45.36 14.73 0.72
N PHE A 640 -44.34 14.25 1.49
CA PHE A 640 -44.01 14.82 2.81
C PHE A 640 -42.97 15.95 2.66
N GLY A 641 -42.92 16.87 3.63
CA GLY A 641 -41.90 17.91 3.68
C GLY A 641 -40.57 17.31 4.11
N ILE A 642 -40.52 16.84 5.34
CA ILE A 642 -39.32 16.19 5.92
C ILE A 642 -39.73 14.78 6.36
N VAL A 643 -38.97 13.76 5.91
CA VAL A 643 -39.09 12.41 6.45
C VAL A 643 -37.87 12.10 7.30
N VAL A 644 -38.12 11.85 8.59
CA VAL A 644 -37.10 11.52 9.58
C VAL A 644 -37.12 10.01 9.85
N PHE A 645 -36.00 9.34 9.68
CA PHE A 645 -35.84 7.92 10.02
C PHE A 645 -35.00 7.80 11.28
N ASP A 646 -35.66 7.54 12.43
CA ASP A 646 -34.95 7.33 13.69
C ASP A 646 -34.55 5.87 13.86
N GLU A 647 -33.34 5.63 14.41
CA GLU A 647 -32.71 4.32 14.48
C GLU A 647 -32.67 3.64 13.10
N SER A 648 -31.96 4.30 12.14
CA SER A 648 -31.94 3.92 10.71
C SER A 648 -31.40 2.52 10.44
N GLN A 649 -30.77 1.86 11.43
CA GLN A 649 -30.42 0.44 11.33
C GLN A 649 -31.60 -0.49 11.03
N ALA A 650 -32.84 -0.03 11.20
CA ALA A 650 -34.05 -0.79 10.87
C ALA A 650 -34.15 -1.18 9.37
N PHE A 651 -33.53 -0.42 8.47
CA PHE A 651 -33.54 -0.68 7.02
C PHE A 651 -32.13 -0.87 6.42
N LYS A 652 -31.18 -1.30 7.22
CA LYS A 652 -29.78 -1.52 6.81
C LYS A 652 -29.58 -2.60 5.71
N THR A 653 -30.53 -3.52 5.55
CA THR A 653 -30.48 -4.58 4.55
C THR A 653 -31.25 -4.19 3.31
N ALA A 654 -30.57 -4.03 2.18
CA ALA A 654 -31.17 -3.59 0.90
C ALA A 654 -32.34 -4.46 0.41
N THR A 655 -32.29 -5.76 0.67
CA THR A 655 -33.34 -6.74 0.27
C THR A 655 -34.53 -6.78 1.24
N SER A 656 -34.47 -6.08 2.38
CA SER A 656 -35.55 -6.11 3.36
C SER A 656 -36.81 -5.38 2.85
N GLN A 657 -37.96 -5.87 3.23
CA GLN A 657 -39.25 -5.25 2.93
C GLN A 657 -39.31 -3.81 3.46
N ILE A 658 -38.70 -3.56 4.63
CA ILE A 658 -38.64 -2.21 5.23
C ILE A 658 -37.82 -1.28 4.34
N HIS A 659 -36.67 -1.71 3.83
CA HIS A 659 -35.87 -0.89 2.91
C HIS A 659 -36.63 -0.53 1.64
N GLN A 660 -37.34 -1.49 1.05
CA GLN A 660 -38.18 -1.24 -0.13
C GLN A 660 -39.30 -0.25 0.17
N ALA A 661 -39.94 -0.36 1.36
CA ALA A 661 -41.00 0.54 1.76
C ALA A 661 -40.49 1.98 1.97
N VAL A 662 -39.38 2.18 2.71
CA VAL A 662 -38.84 3.53 2.97
C VAL A 662 -38.36 4.21 1.68
N THR A 663 -37.87 3.46 0.70
CA THR A 663 -37.43 3.98 -0.59
C THR A 663 -38.61 4.52 -1.41
N ARG A 664 -39.80 3.96 -1.26
CA ARG A 664 -41.02 4.38 -1.99
C ARG A 664 -41.64 5.68 -1.44
N LEU A 665 -41.31 6.12 -0.23
CA LEU A 665 -41.82 7.36 0.32
C LEU A 665 -41.40 8.57 -0.52
N GLN A 666 -42.31 9.52 -0.74
CA GLN A 666 -42.00 10.77 -1.40
C GLN A 666 -41.80 11.89 -0.37
N ALA A 667 -40.68 12.61 -0.47
CA ALA A 667 -40.34 13.69 0.45
C ALA A 667 -39.43 14.73 -0.21
N LEU A 668 -39.57 15.98 0.20
CA LEU A 668 -38.66 17.06 -0.21
C LEU A 668 -37.25 16.85 0.41
N HIS A 669 -37.23 16.40 1.68
CA HIS A 669 -36.00 16.14 2.40
C HIS A 669 -36.09 14.85 3.21
N ARG A 670 -35.04 14.04 3.16
CA ARG A 670 -34.92 12.80 3.92
C ARG A 670 -33.77 12.88 4.90
N MET A 671 -34.01 12.57 6.14
CA MET A 671 -32.94 12.52 7.13
C MET A 671 -32.99 11.25 7.96
N ALA A 672 -31.80 10.76 8.32
CA ALA A 672 -31.64 9.63 9.20
C ALA A 672 -30.99 10.05 10.53
N LEU A 673 -31.45 9.45 11.61
CA LEU A 673 -30.83 9.56 12.93
C LEU A 673 -30.30 8.19 13.34
N SER A 674 -29.03 8.10 13.63
CA SER A 674 -28.41 6.86 14.14
C SER A 674 -27.16 7.18 14.92
N GLY A 675 -26.94 6.54 16.07
CA GLY A 675 -25.64 6.56 16.73
C GLY A 675 -24.60 5.69 16.01
N THR A 676 -25.09 4.73 15.22
CA THR A 676 -24.29 3.69 14.55
C THR A 676 -24.84 3.46 13.14
N PRO A 677 -24.56 4.35 12.18
CA PRO A 677 -25.13 4.25 10.83
C PRO A 677 -24.65 3.03 10.05
N VAL A 678 -23.46 2.51 10.38
CA VAL A 678 -22.87 1.29 9.83
C VAL A 678 -22.41 0.42 11.01
N GLU A 679 -22.86 -0.82 11.06
CA GLU A 679 -22.56 -1.73 12.17
C GLU A 679 -21.68 -2.92 11.76
N ASN A 680 -21.96 -3.52 10.62
CA ASN A 680 -21.31 -4.78 10.23
C ASN A 680 -20.50 -4.72 8.96
N ASN A 681 -20.94 -3.97 7.94
CA ASN A 681 -20.27 -3.92 6.64
C ASN A 681 -20.63 -2.66 5.84
N LEU A 682 -19.84 -2.36 4.83
CA LEU A 682 -20.06 -1.20 3.93
C LEU A 682 -21.35 -1.29 3.11
N GLN A 683 -21.94 -2.47 2.97
CA GLN A 683 -23.24 -2.62 2.30
C GLN A 683 -24.36 -1.89 3.02
N GLU A 684 -24.31 -1.80 4.37
CA GLU A 684 -25.26 -1.04 5.17
C GLU A 684 -25.18 0.46 4.86
N LEU A 685 -23.97 0.98 4.60
CA LEU A 685 -23.76 2.36 4.16
C LEU A 685 -24.42 2.62 2.80
N TRP A 686 -24.27 1.70 1.84
CA TRP A 686 -24.95 1.83 0.55
C TRP A 686 -26.48 1.87 0.71
N SER A 687 -27.03 0.97 1.55
CA SER A 687 -28.47 0.91 1.81
C SER A 687 -28.99 2.21 2.39
N LEU A 688 -28.28 2.78 3.36
CA LEU A 688 -28.65 4.06 3.99
C LEU A 688 -28.58 5.20 2.97
N MET A 689 -27.48 5.32 2.23
CA MET A 689 -27.30 6.42 1.27
C MET A 689 -28.26 6.31 0.08
N ASN A 690 -28.63 5.10 -0.35
CA ASN A 690 -29.59 4.89 -1.39
C ASN A 690 -31.01 5.41 -1.01
N VAL A 691 -31.36 5.33 0.28
CA VAL A 691 -32.62 5.91 0.79
C VAL A 691 -32.51 7.43 0.88
N LEU A 692 -31.40 7.96 1.41
CA LEU A 692 -31.21 9.40 1.62
C LEU A 692 -30.95 10.15 0.32
N ASN A 693 -29.99 9.70 -0.47
CA ASN A 693 -29.56 10.30 -1.74
C ASN A 693 -29.46 9.23 -2.83
N PRO A 694 -30.56 8.91 -3.52
CA PRO A 694 -30.56 7.94 -4.60
C PRO A 694 -29.48 8.25 -5.66
N ASN A 695 -28.80 7.22 -6.13
CA ASN A 695 -27.74 7.25 -7.14
C ASN A 695 -26.38 7.85 -6.68
N LEU A 696 -26.24 8.38 -5.46
CA LEU A 696 -24.98 8.92 -4.98
C LEU A 696 -23.85 7.88 -5.00
N LEU A 697 -24.11 6.67 -4.52
CA LEU A 697 -23.15 5.57 -4.49
C LEU A 697 -23.34 4.57 -5.65
N GLY A 698 -24.11 4.94 -6.68
CA GLY A 698 -24.41 4.08 -7.81
C GLY A 698 -25.32 2.91 -7.45
N ASN A 699 -25.39 1.89 -8.33
CA ASN A 699 -26.17 0.69 -8.04
C ASN A 699 -25.41 -0.27 -7.09
N GLU A 700 -26.17 -1.14 -6.42
CA GLU A 700 -25.67 -2.08 -5.43
C GLU A 700 -24.51 -2.95 -5.92
N ARG A 701 -24.63 -3.50 -7.16
CA ARG A 701 -23.59 -4.35 -7.76
C ARG A 701 -22.29 -3.60 -8.00
N SER A 702 -22.40 -2.36 -8.52
CA SER A 702 -21.22 -1.51 -8.76
C SER A 702 -20.53 -1.15 -7.46
N PHE A 703 -21.30 -0.80 -6.43
CA PHE A 703 -20.78 -0.51 -5.10
C PHE A 703 -20.09 -1.72 -4.46
N GLN A 704 -20.71 -2.91 -4.52
CA GLN A 704 -20.11 -4.14 -4.02
C GLN A 704 -18.76 -4.45 -4.69
N ASN A 705 -18.68 -4.31 -6.01
CA ASN A 705 -17.46 -4.57 -6.77
C ASN A 705 -16.38 -3.53 -6.47
N ALA A 706 -16.75 -2.25 -6.33
CA ALA A 706 -15.80 -1.16 -6.12
C ALA A 706 -15.25 -1.10 -4.69
N PHE A 707 -16.10 -1.34 -3.67
CA PHE A 707 -15.77 -1.02 -2.27
C PHE A 707 -15.84 -2.20 -1.30
N VAL A 708 -16.62 -3.26 -1.58
CA VAL A 708 -16.80 -4.37 -0.64
C VAL A 708 -15.89 -5.56 -0.97
N ARG A 709 -15.86 -6.01 -2.23
CA ARG A 709 -15.09 -7.22 -2.62
C ARG A 709 -13.59 -7.01 -2.58
N SER A 710 -13.12 -5.79 -2.76
CA SER A 710 -11.69 -5.46 -2.67
C SER A 710 -11.18 -5.58 -1.23
N SER A 711 -11.94 -5.10 -0.25
CA SER A 711 -11.55 -5.17 1.17
C SER A 711 -11.50 -6.58 1.75
N THR A 712 -12.23 -7.54 1.17
CA THR A 712 -12.21 -8.96 1.59
C THR A 712 -11.01 -9.75 1.04
N ARG A 713 -10.39 -9.29 -0.04
CA ARG A 713 -9.18 -9.93 -0.59
C ARG A 713 -7.91 -9.66 0.23
N GLU A 714 -7.85 -8.55 0.94
CA GLU A 714 -6.71 -8.20 1.81
C GLU A 714 -6.59 -9.10 3.06
N THR A 715 -7.70 -9.66 3.54
CA THR A 715 -7.68 -10.58 4.69
C THR A 715 -7.13 -11.97 4.36
N LEU A 716 -6.93 -12.31 3.08
CA LEU A 716 -6.49 -13.63 2.60
C LEU A 716 -5.05 -13.71 2.08
N GLY A 717 -4.31 -12.63 2.06
CA GLY A 717 -2.89 -12.63 1.68
C GLY A 717 -2.38 -11.22 1.45
N SER A 718 -1.38 -10.83 2.19
CA SER A 718 -0.71 -9.53 2.03
C SER A 718 -0.20 -9.37 0.59
N SER A 719 -0.96 -8.67 -0.24
CA SER A 719 -0.49 -8.25 -1.55
C SER A 719 0.67 -7.29 -1.36
N LYS A 720 1.88 -7.72 -1.70
CA LYS A 720 3.09 -6.87 -1.72
C LYS A 720 3.09 -5.88 -2.89
N ASN A 721 1.98 -5.77 -3.63
CA ASN A 721 1.88 -4.86 -4.77
C ASN A 721 1.53 -3.43 -4.29
N PRO A 722 2.46 -2.47 -4.35
CA PRO A 722 2.24 -1.11 -3.86
C PRO A 722 1.10 -0.38 -4.59
N ILE A 723 0.78 -0.78 -5.83
CA ILE A 723 -0.30 -0.19 -6.62
C ILE A 723 -1.67 -0.63 -6.08
N ALA A 724 -1.80 -1.89 -5.70
CA ALA A 724 -3.05 -2.40 -5.11
C ALA A 724 -3.35 -1.68 -3.78
N VAL A 725 -2.33 -1.43 -2.96
CA VAL A 725 -2.45 -0.65 -1.71
C VAL A 725 -2.87 0.80 -2.01
N GLN A 726 -2.23 1.45 -2.97
CA GLN A 726 -2.58 2.83 -3.35
C GLN A 726 -4.00 2.94 -3.92
N MET A 727 -4.44 1.97 -4.70
CA MET A 727 -5.81 1.92 -5.23
C MET A 727 -6.85 1.75 -4.11
N GLU A 728 -6.54 0.96 -3.09
CA GLU A 728 -7.43 0.77 -1.94
C GLU A 728 -7.55 2.04 -1.08
N GLU A 729 -6.45 2.73 -0.85
CA GLU A 729 -6.48 4.05 -0.19
C GLU A 729 -7.29 5.07 -0.99
N SER A 730 -7.11 5.10 -2.32
CA SER A 730 -7.89 5.97 -3.21
C SER A 730 -9.39 5.66 -3.17
N ARG A 731 -9.78 4.38 -3.09
CA ARG A 731 -11.19 3.96 -2.95
C ARG A 731 -11.80 4.46 -1.63
N ARG A 732 -11.08 4.28 -0.53
CA ARG A 732 -11.55 4.73 0.80
C ARG A 732 -11.68 6.25 0.85
N ASP A 733 -10.70 6.96 0.29
CA ASP A 733 -10.72 8.42 0.24
C ASP A 733 -11.85 8.96 -0.66
N LEU A 734 -12.08 8.35 -1.80
CA LEU A 734 -13.20 8.67 -2.67
C LEU A 734 -14.54 8.48 -1.94
N LEU A 735 -14.73 7.34 -1.28
CA LEU A 735 -15.96 7.07 -0.53
C LEU A 735 -16.18 8.10 0.58
N ARG A 736 -15.12 8.45 1.33
CA ARG A 736 -15.17 9.51 2.35
C ARG A 736 -15.59 10.86 1.74
N ARG A 737 -14.98 11.28 0.65
CA ARG A 737 -15.30 12.56 -0.01
C ARG A 737 -16.74 12.61 -0.53
N LEU A 738 -17.25 11.50 -1.05
CA LEU A 738 -18.64 11.41 -1.53
C LEU A 738 -19.67 11.51 -0.39
N ILE A 739 -19.42 10.88 0.77
CA ILE A 739 -20.39 10.85 1.88
C ILE A 739 -20.26 12.02 2.84
N ALA A 740 -19.07 12.63 2.96
CA ALA A 740 -18.78 13.68 3.92
C ALA A 740 -19.81 14.82 3.99
N PRO A 741 -20.37 15.34 2.87
CA PRO A 741 -21.37 16.41 2.94
C PRO A 741 -22.68 16.00 3.62
N TYR A 742 -22.98 14.71 3.62
CA TYR A 742 -24.27 14.13 4.03
C TYR A 742 -24.21 13.43 5.37
N PHE A 743 -23.04 13.38 6.02
CA PHE A 743 -22.85 12.78 7.35
C PHE A 743 -22.31 13.81 8.34
N LEU A 744 -22.95 13.88 9.52
CA LEU A 744 -22.41 14.59 10.67
C LEU A 744 -22.31 13.62 11.84
N LYS A 745 -21.09 13.33 12.28
CA LYS A 745 -20.79 12.46 13.43
C LYS A 745 -19.90 13.22 14.41
N ARG A 746 -20.31 13.27 15.67
CA ARG A 746 -19.53 13.86 16.77
C ARG A 746 -19.53 12.92 17.94
N THR A 747 -18.42 12.81 18.64
CA THR A 747 -18.29 12.03 19.86
C THR A 747 -18.57 12.89 21.11
N LYS A 748 -18.86 12.27 22.24
CA LYS A 748 -19.05 12.96 23.50
C LYS A 748 -17.77 13.66 23.95
N GLU A 749 -16.63 13.00 23.77
CA GLU A 749 -15.31 13.52 24.13
C GLU A 749 -14.98 14.84 23.39
N GLU A 750 -15.41 14.95 22.13
CA GLU A 750 -15.17 16.14 21.32
C GLU A 750 -16.02 17.34 21.68
N VAL A 751 -17.26 17.13 22.14
CA VAL A 751 -18.26 18.20 22.27
C VAL A 751 -18.74 18.45 23.69
N LEU A 752 -18.45 17.56 24.65
CA LEU A 752 -18.89 17.65 26.04
C LEU A 752 -17.70 17.59 26.99
N SER A 753 -17.05 18.73 27.23
CA SER A 753 -16.02 18.86 28.27
C SER A 753 -16.54 18.66 29.70
N ASP A 754 -17.87 18.82 29.91
CA ASP A 754 -18.53 18.76 31.22
C ASP A 754 -19.00 17.35 31.59
N LEU A 755 -18.87 16.36 30.68
CA LEU A 755 -19.29 14.99 30.96
C LEU A 755 -18.19 14.28 31.75
N PRO A 756 -18.52 13.62 32.88
CA PRO A 756 -17.55 12.84 33.64
C PRO A 756 -16.90 11.76 32.78
N GLU A 757 -15.67 11.40 33.12
CA GLU A 757 -14.87 10.41 32.40
C GLU A 757 -15.52 9.04 32.42
N ARG A 758 -15.37 8.28 31.32
CA ARG A 758 -15.74 6.88 31.19
C ARG A 758 -14.46 6.03 31.24
N GLN A 759 -14.48 4.99 32.10
CA GLN A 759 -13.39 4.03 32.20
C GLN A 759 -13.88 2.64 31.80
N ASP A 760 -13.24 2.04 30.82
CA ASP A 760 -13.59 0.72 30.29
C ASP A 760 -12.53 -0.30 30.70
N GLU A 761 -12.96 -1.41 31.29
CA GLU A 761 -12.11 -2.50 31.73
C GLU A 761 -12.63 -3.85 31.22
N VAL A 762 -11.73 -4.70 30.74
CA VAL A 762 -12.03 -6.08 30.39
C VAL A 762 -11.54 -6.98 31.52
N VAL A 763 -12.48 -7.61 32.19
CA VAL A 763 -12.21 -8.56 33.29
C VAL A 763 -12.15 -9.97 32.73
N VAL A 764 -10.96 -10.54 32.71
CA VAL A 764 -10.75 -11.91 32.22
C VAL A 764 -11.02 -12.89 33.37
N CYS A 765 -12.01 -13.76 33.18
CA CYS A 765 -12.46 -14.73 34.17
C CYS A 765 -11.95 -16.13 33.80
N ALA A 766 -11.37 -16.85 34.78
CA ALA A 766 -11.02 -18.25 34.58
C ALA A 766 -12.26 -19.13 34.67
N MET A 767 -12.35 -20.13 33.79
CA MET A 767 -13.36 -21.18 33.90
C MET A 767 -12.97 -22.18 35.02
N THR A 768 -13.94 -22.81 35.66
CA THR A 768 -13.66 -23.97 36.55
C THR A 768 -13.18 -25.17 35.71
N ASP A 769 -12.54 -26.14 36.35
CA ASP A 769 -12.05 -27.36 35.66
C ASP A 769 -13.22 -28.12 35.01
N GLU A 770 -14.37 -28.15 35.66
CA GLU A 770 -15.59 -28.77 35.16
C GLU A 770 -16.14 -28.02 33.91
N GLN A 771 -16.18 -26.69 33.96
CA GLN A 771 -16.59 -25.87 32.82
C GLN A 771 -15.63 -26.04 31.65
N THR A 772 -14.31 -26.09 31.90
CA THR A 772 -13.29 -26.28 30.88
C THR A 772 -13.46 -27.62 30.19
N SER A 773 -13.77 -28.68 30.94
CA SER A 773 -14.06 -30.02 30.41
C SER A 773 -15.30 -29.99 29.50
N GLN A 774 -16.42 -29.43 30.00
CA GLN A 774 -17.68 -29.29 29.23
C GLN A 774 -17.50 -28.44 27.96
N TYR A 775 -16.75 -27.33 28.06
CA TYR A 775 -16.47 -26.46 26.93
C TYR A 775 -15.64 -27.17 25.83
N THR A 776 -14.62 -27.90 26.22
CA THR A 776 -13.73 -28.66 25.33
C THR A 776 -14.48 -29.82 24.65
N GLU A 777 -15.37 -30.50 25.39
CA GLU A 777 -16.20 -31.55 24.84
C GLU A 777 -17.19 -31.00 23.78
N GLU A 778 -17.87 -29.90 24.08
CA GLU A 778 -18.80 -29.26 23.13
C GLU A 778 -18.09 -28.69 21.91
N LEU A 779 -16.90 -28.11 22.08
CA LEU A 779 -16.06 -27.62 20.99
C LEU A 779 -15.63 -28.78 20.06
N SER A 780 -15.28 -29.93 20.66
CA SER A 780 -14.90 -31.12 19.92
C SER A 780 -16.09 -31.72 19.14
N LYS A 781 -17.29 -31.74 19.72
CA LYS A 781 -18.53 -32.14 19.04
C LYS A 781 -18.82 -31.23 17.86
N ALA A 782 -18.77 -29.90 18.07
CA ALA A 782 -19.01 -28.91 17.03
C ALA A 782 -18.02 -29.04 15.88
N ARG A 783 -16.73 -29.33 16.18
CA ARG A 783 -15.70 -29.56 15.17
C ARG A 783 -15.95 -30.82 14.35
N ASN A 784 -16.38 -31.89 14.99
CA ASN A 784 -16.69 -33.14 14.30
C ASN A 784 -17.94 -33.00 13.40
N GLU A 785 -18.99 -32.31 13.87
CA GLU A 785 -20.18 -32.00 13.06
C GLU A 785 -19.86 -31.11 11.85
N TRP A 786 -18.91 -30.17 12.00
CA TRP A 786 -18.41 -29.36 10.87
C TRP A 786 -17.72 -30.20 9.80
N LEU A 787 -16.89 -31.14 10.22
CA LEU A 787 -16.09 -31.98 9.33
C LEU A 787 -16.89 -33.12 8.69
N ASP A 788 -18.15 -33.33 9.05
CA ASP A 788 -19.01 -34.36 8.47
C ASP A 788 -19.36 -34.02 7.01
N PRO A 789 -18.87 -34.79 6.03
CA PRO A 789 -19.12 -34.57 4.61
C PRO A 789 -20.58 -34.88 4.18
N THR A 790 -21.34 -35.58 5.02
CA THR A 790 -22.69 -36.04 4.70
C THR A 790 -23.78 -35.00 4.97
N ALA A 791 -23.50 -33.98 5.80
CA ALA A 791 -24.45 -32.95 6.15
C ALA A 791 -24.66 -31.92 5.03
N SER A 792 -25.90 -31.50 4.78
CA SER A 792 -26.23 -30.40 3.85
C SER A 792 -25.63 -29.07 4.33
N SER A 793 -25.35 -28.15 3.41
CA SER A 793 -24.77 -26.83 3.75
C SER A 793 -25.67 -26.02 4.71
N GLN A 794 -26.99 -26.09 4.57
CA GLN A 794 -27.94 -25.44 5.48
C GLN A 794 -28.00 -26.13 6.85
N GLY A 795 -27.97 -27.47 6.89
CA GLY A 795 -27.93 -28.23 8.15
C GLY A 795 -26.69 -27.88 8.97
N ARG A 796 -25.52 -27.86 8.33
CA ARG A 796 -24.26 -27.45 8.99
C ARG A 796 -24.33 -26.07 9.60
N GLN A 797 -24.90 -25.07 8.94
CA GLN A 797 -25.01 -23.71 9.47
C GLN A 797 -25.88 -23.65 10.74
N ILE A 798 -27.00 -24.40 10.77
CA ILE A 798 -27.89 -24.46 11.92
C ILE A 798 -27.20 -25.13 13.12
N HIS A 799 -26.49 -26.23 12.91
CA HIS A 799 -25.73 -26.93 13.94
C HIS A 799 -24.60 -26.07 14.52
N ILE A 800 -23.88 -25.34 13.67
CA ILE A 800 -22.83 -24.41 14.10
C ILE A 800 -23.41 -23.31 14.99
N LEU A 801 -24.51 -22.67 14.57
CA LEU A 801 -25.15 -21.62 15.37
C LEU A 801 -25.61 -22.14 16.72
N ALA A 802 -26.18 -23.33 16.78
CA ALA A 802 -26.56 -23.98 18.02
C ALA A 802 -25.38 -24.31 18.94
N ALA A 803 -24.26 -24.81 18.33
CA ALA A 803 -23.04 -25.09 19.07
C ALA A 803 -22.39 -23.81 19.63
N LEU A 804 -22.32 -22.74 18.82
CA LEU A 804 -21.83 -21.44 19.29
C LEU A 804 -22.65 -20.89 20.45
N GLN A 805 -23.97 -21.07 20.42
CA GLN A 805 -24.83 -20.65 21.51
C GLN A 805 -24.60 -21.48 22.80
N ARG A 806 -24.40 -22.79 22.68
CA ARG A 806 -24.06 -23.66 23.82
C ARG A 806 -22.72 -23.33 24.44
N LEU A 807 -21.68 -23.12 23.58
CA LEU A 807 -20.34 -22.70 24.02
C LEU A 807 -20.37 -21.38 24.80
N ARG A 808 -21.18 -20.41 24.37
CA ARG A 808 -21.34 -19.14 25.09
C ARG A 808 -22.09 -19.32 26.40
N GLN A 809 -23.06 -20.23 26.46
CA GLN A 809 -23.77 -20.55 27.74
C GLN A 809 -22.82 -21.19 28.75
N ILE A 810 -21.94 -22.12 28.31
CA ILE A 810 -20.95 -22.74 29.19
C ILE A 810 -19.93 -21.67 29.66
N ALA A 811 -19.53 -20.76 28.82
CA ALA A 811 -18.61 -19.67 29.17
C ALA A 811 -19.19 -18.73 30.26
N ASN A 812 -20.53 -18.61 30.37
CA ASN A 812 -21.24 -17.83 31.38
C ASN A 812 -21.50 -18.61 32.68
N GLY A 813 -20.79 -19.69 32.95
CA GLY A 813 -21.01 -20.53 34.13
C GLY A 813 -20.33 -20.00 35.42
N GLU A 814 -20.13 -20.88 36.38
CA GLU A 814 -19.78 -20.58 37.79
C GLU A 814 -18.48 -19.77 37.93
N GLY A 815 -17.44 -20.04 37.13
CA GLY A 815 -16.16 -19.31 37.17
C GLY A 815 -16.33 -17.83 36.98
N LYS A 816 -17.05 -17.44 35.89
CA LYS A 816 -17.35 -16.03 35.59
C LYS A 816 -18.29 -15.43 36.62
N MET A 817 -19.35 -16.15 36.99
CA MET A 817 -20.34 -15.65 37.97
C MET A 817 -19.72 -15.41 39.32
N GLY A 818 -18.79 -16.24 39.78
CA GLY A 818 -18.05 -16.00 41.04
C GLY A 818 -17.37 -14.63 41.03
N VAL A 819 -16.62 -14.33 39.98
CA VAL A 819 -15.94 -13.03 39.80
C VAL A 819 -16.95 -11.87 39.74
N VAL A 820 -18.06 -12.02 39.03
CA VAL A 820 -19.10 -11.00 38.94
C VAL A 820 -19.70 -10.71 40.33
N PHE A 821 -20.01 -11.74 41.09
CA PHE A 821 -20.56 -11.57 42.44
C PHE A 821 -19.57 -10.97 43.44
N ASP A 822 -18.25 -11.25 43.29
CA ASP A 822 -17.22 -10.60 44.10
C ASP A 822 -17.18 -9.07 43.85
N TYR A 823 -17.27 -8.65 42.59
CA TYR A 823 -17.37 -7.23 42.24
C TYR A 823 -18.68 -6.59 42.80
N LEU A 824 -19.82 -7.27 42.69
CA LEU A 824 -21.12 -6.78 43.16
C LEU A 824 -21.16 -6.69 44.70
N GLU A 825 -20.55 -7.62 45.43
CA GLU A 825 -20.45 -7.60 46.88
C GLU A 825 -19.67 -6.38 47.38
N ASN A 826 -18.55 -6.06 46.70
CA ASN A 826 -17.75 -4.86 47.00
C ASN A 826 -18.56 -3.58 46.77
N LEU A 827 -19.34 -3.53 45.68
CA LEU A 827 -20.16 -2.35 45.36
C LEU A 827 -21.38 -2.19 46.26
N ARG A 828 -21.91 -3.26 46.83
CA ARG A 828 -23.04 -3.22 47.74
C ARG A 828 -22.79 -2.37 48.97
N GLN A 829 -21.58 -2.35 49.46
CA GLN A 829 -21.21 -1.57 50.65
C GLN A 829 -21.11 -0.03 50.34
N THR A 830 -21.39 0.35 49.08
CA THR A 830 -21.29 1.73 48.61
C THR A 830 -22.65 2.30 48.24
N THR A 831 -22.67 3.58 47.83
CA THR A 831 -23.89 4.25 47.31
C THR A 831 -24.00 4.19 45.78
N HIS A 832 -23.16 3.38 45.13
CA HIS A 832 -23.14 3.23 43.69
C HIS A 832 -24.32 2.38 43.19
N LYS A 833 -24.81 2.69 42.00
CA LYS A 833 -25.84 1.91 41.32
C LYS A 833 -25.28 1.23 40.08
N VAL A 834 -25.63 -0.02 39.87
CA VAL A 834 -25.06 -0.90 38.84
C VAL A 834 -26.13 -1.29 37.83
N LEU A 835 -25.81 -1.10 36.53
CA LEU A 835 -26.59 -1.71 35.44
C LEU A 835 -25.87 -3.00 35.02
N ILE A 836 -26.61 -4.08 34.94
CA ILE A 836 -26.09 -5.41 34.57
C ILE A 836 -26.82 -5.85 33.31
N PHE A 837 -26.05 -5.95 32.22
CA PHE A 837 -26.58 -6.32 30.91
C PHE A 837 -26.17 -7.73 30.51
N SER A 838 -27.09 -8.46 29.89
CA SER A 838 -26.83 -9.73 29.24
C SER A 838 -27.74 -9.94 28.03
N GLU A 839 -27.25 -10.68 27.01
CA GLU A 839 -28.08 -11.16 25.91
C GLU A 839 -29.09 -12.24 26.39
N TYR A 840 -28.70 -13.01 27.41
CA TYR A 840 -29.48 -14.17 27.90
C TYR A 840 -30.35 -13.77 29.08
N VAL A 841 -31.68 -13.84 28.87
CA VAL A 841 -32.66 -13.58 29.91
C VAL A 841 -32.52 -14.62 31.04
N THR A 842 -32.24 -15.87 30.69
CA THR A 842 -32.03 -16.97 31.67
C THR A 842 -30.84 -16.69 32.60
N LEU A 843 -29.75 -16.10 32.07
CA LEU A 843 -28.62 -15.72 32.90
C LEU A 843 -28.98 -14.59 33.87
N LEU A 844 -29.75 -13.58 33.43
CA LEU A 844 -30.23 -12.51 34.29
C LEU A 844 -31.19 -13.03 35.38
N GLU A 845 -32.04 -14.03 35.09
CA GLU A 845 -32.91 -14.69 36.05
C GLU A 845 -32.11 -15.50 37.09
N GLN A 846 -31.04 -16.19 36.68
CA GLN A 846 -30.12 -16.88 37.59
C GLN A 846 -29.39 -15.88 38.49
N VAL A 847 -28.84 -14.79 37.95
CA VAL A 847 -28.24 -13.71 38.76
C VAL A 847 -29.24 -13.11 39.72
N GLY A 848 -30.49 -12.88 39.27
CA GLY A 848 -31.56 -12.38 40.13
C GLY A 848 -31.97 -13.35 41.26
N SER A 849 -32.00 -14.65 40.96
CA SER A 849 -32.26 -15.69 41.95
C SER A 849 -31.18 -15.74 43.02
N GLU A 850 -29.90 -15.67 42.59
CA GLU A 850 -28.77 -15.62 43.53
C GLU A 850 -28.78 -14.32 44.36
N MET A 851 -29.11 -13.17 43.77
CA MET A 851 -29.28 -11.91 44.51
C MET A 851 -30.39 -12.03 45.55
N THR A 852 -31.50 -12.70 45.21
CA THR A 852 -32.62 -12.95 46.15
C THR A 852 -32.18 -13.84 47.29
N SER A 853 -31.42 -14.93 47.05
CA SER A 853 -30.89 -15.81 48.07
C SER A 853 -29.98 -15.06 49.07
N ARG A 854 -29.26 -14.05 48.60
CA ARG A 854 -28.38 -13.18 49.40
C ARG A 854 -29.15 -12.00 50.05
N GLY A 855 -30.47 -11.86 49.81
CA GLY A 855 -31.31 -10.78 50.36
C GLY A 855 -31.02 -9.42 49.70
N TRP A 856 -30.59 -9.38 48.44
CA TRP A 856 -30.32 -8.15 47.70
C TRP A 856 -31.52 -7.70 46.90
N ASN A 857 -31.84 -6.41 46.96
CA ASN A 857 -32.89 -5.80 46.16
C ASN A 857 -32.42 -5.44 44.77
N TYR A 858 -33.12 -5.86 43.75
CA TYR A 858 -32.82 -5.54 42.36
C TYR A 858 -34.09 -5.20 41.56
N ALA A 859 -33.90 -4.57 40.41
CA ALA A 859 -34.92 -4.40 39.38
C ALA A 859 -34.60 -5.30 38.18
N LEU A 860 -35.61 -5.83 37.47
CA LEU A 860 -35.42 -6.67 36.27
C LEU A 860 -36.25 -6.11 35.11
N LEU A 861 -35.58 -5.86 33.97
CA LEU A 861 -36.20 -5.42 32.73
C LEU A 861 -35.89 -6.37 31.59
N THR A 862 -36.90 -7.08 31.12
CA THR A 862 -36.83 -7.98 29.97
C THR A 862 -37.83 -7.57 28.89
N GLY A 863 -37.86 -8.30 27.77
CA GLY A 863 -38.83 -8.10 26.71
C GLY A 863 -40.30 -8.29 27.16
N GLN A 864 -40.53 -9.09 28.22
CA GLN A 864 -41.85 -9.45 28.73
C GLN A 864 -42.30 -8.54 29.88
N THR A 865 -41.43 -7.65 30.40
CA THR A 865 -41.75 -6.81 31.57
C THR A 865 -42.90 -5.85 31.22
N GLN A 866 -44.01 -5.97 31.99
CA GLN A 866 -45.13 -5.03 31.97
C GLN A 866 -44.87 -3.90 32.98
N GLY A 867 -45.37 -2.68 32.70
CA GLY A 867 -45.19 -1.53 33.60
C GLY A 867 -43.74 -1.04 33.67
N ARG A 868 -43.02 -1.01 32.55
CA ARG A 868 -41.59 -0.64 32.44
C ARG A 868 -41.24 0.68 33.15
N GLU A 869 -42.13 1.68 33.09
CA GLU A 869 -41.93 2.98 33.72
C GLU A 869 -41.82 2.89 35.23
N GLN A 870 -42.65 2.02 35.87
CA GLN A 870 -42.64 1.80 37.32
C GLN A 870 -41.37 1.10 37.79
N VAL A 871 -40.86 0.13 37.00
CA VAL A 871 -39.60 -0.57 37.28
C VAL A 871 -38.42 0.38 37.20
N ILE A 872 -38.38 1.26 36.18
CA ILE A 872 -37.35 2.26 36.01
C ILE A 872 -37.41 3.29 37.14
N ALA A 873 -38.61 3.81 37.48
CA ALA A 873 -38.77 4.78 38.54
C ALA A 873 -38.32 4.20 39.88
N ARG A 874 -38.64 2.94 40.18
CA ARG A 874 -38.18 2.22 41.38
C ARG A 874 -36.65 2.19 41.45
N PHE A 875 -35.95 1.84 40.37
CA PHE A 875 -34.50 1.84 40.36
C PHE A 875 -33.92 3.26 40.56
N GLN A 876 -34.49 4.27 39.90
CA GLN A 876 -33.98 5.62 39.96
C GLN A 876 -34.18 6.29 41.32
N GLN A 877 -35.35 6.10 41.94
CA GLN A 877 -35.79 6.82 43.14
C GLN A 877 -35.48 6.10 44.45
N SER A 878 -35.46 4.74 44.46
CA SER A 878 -35.23 3.97 45.66
C SER A 878 -33.73 3.80 45.95
N PRO A 879 -33.23 4.25 47.14
CA PRO A 879 -31.88 3.98 47.57
C PRO A 879 -31.57 2.47 47.74
N ASP A 880 -32.57 1.72 48.14
CA ASP A 880 -32.42 0.26 48.43
C ASP A 880 -32.30 -0.60 47.16
N CYS A 881 -32.62 -0.05 46.01
CA CYS A 881 -32.52 -0.74 44.72
C CYS A 881 -31.23 -0.33 44.02
N GLN A 882 -30.09 -0.99 44.32
CA GLN A 882 -28.80 -0.69 43.76
C GLN A 882 -28.57 -1.36 42.42
N PHE A 883 -29.14 -2.53 42.17
CA PHE A 883 -28.88 -3.37 41.01
C PHE A 883 -30.03 -3.36 40.01
N PHE A 884 -29.69 -3.24 38.71
CA PHE A 884 -30.70 -3.28 37.67
C PHE A 884 -30.26 -4.27 36.58
N LEU A 885 -30.94 -5.40 36.52
CA LEU A 885 -30.74 -6.45 35.52
C LEU A 885 -31.53 -6.11 34.26
N ILE A 886 -30.88 -6.02 33.14
CA ILE A 886 -31.47 -5.53 31.89
C ILE A 886 -31.07 -6.45 30.74
N SER A 887 -32.06 -7.01 30.03
CA SER A 887 -31.72 -7.70 28.79
C SER A 887 -31.31 -6.70 27.71
N LEU A 888 -30.22 -6.98 26.95
CA LEU A 888 -29.69 -6.05 25.96
C LEU A 888 -30.75 -5.63 24.93
N LYS A 889 -31.64 -6.52 24.53
CA LYS A 889 -32.76 -6.21 23.63
C LYS A 889 -33.80 -5.25 24.25
N ALA A 890 -34.04 -5.32 25.54
CA ALA A 890 -34.95 -4.42 26.25
C ALA A 890 -34.28 -3.09 26.63
N GLY A 891 -32.98 -3.12 26.93
CA GLY A 891 -32.16 -1.93 27.25
C GLY A 891 -31.85 -1.05 26.06
N GLY A 892 -31.95 -1.56 24.83
CA GLY A 892 -31.69 -0.83 23.58
C GLY A 892 -32.64 0.34 23.29
N VAL A 893 -33.63 0.63 24.18
CA VAL A 893 -34.70 1.53 23.83
C VAL A 893 -34.81 2.71 24.80
N GLY A 894 -34.30 3.86 24.37
CA GLY A 894 -34.69 5.21 24.83
C GLY A 894 -34.66 5.50 26.35
N LEU A 895 -34.11 4.61 27.18
CA LEU A 895 -34.08 4.72 28.62
C LEU A 895 -33.05 5.78 29.05
N ASN A 896 -33.38 6.51 30.13
CA ASN A 896 -32.46 7.39 30.82
C ASN A 896 -32.14 6.79 32.19
N LEU A 897 -30.90 6.35 32.42
CA LEU A 897 -30.47 5.66 33.64
C LEU A 897 -29.22 6.31 34.25
N THR A 898 -29.19 7.66 34.24
CA THR A 898 -28.06 8.46 34.75
C THR A 898 -27.86 8.34 36.28
N ALA A 899 -28.76 7.66 37.00
CA ALA A 899 -28.54 7.32 38.40
C ALA A 899 -27.45 6.25 38.60
N ALA A 900 -27.14 5.48 37.58
CA ALA A 900 -26.10 4.46 37.63
C ALA A 900 -24.75 4.99 37.16
N ASP A 901 -23.69 4.58 37.84
CA ASP A 901 -22.31 4.91 37.55
C ASP A 901 -21.43 3.64 37.29
N TYR A 902 -22.01 2.45 37.43
CA TYR A 902 -21.38 1.18 37.06
C TYR A 902 -22.22 0.45 36.01
N VAL A 903 -21.52 -0.10 35.00
CA VAL A 903 -22.13 -0.88 33.92
C VAL A 903 -21.37 -2.20 33.75
N PHE A 904 -22.06 -3.30 33.99
CA PHE A 904 -21.53 -4.66 33.83
C PHE A 904 -22.10 -5.28 32.57
N LEU A 905 -21.25 -5.74 31.67
CA LEU A 905 -21.58 -6.52 30.51
C LEU A 905 -21.13 -7.97 30.77
N LEU A 906 -22.11 -8.86 31.05
CA LEU A 906 -21.81 -10.24 31.46
C LEU A 906 -21.31 -11.12 30.30
N ASP A 907 -21.73 -10.80 29.08
CA ASP A 907 -21.39 -11.53 27.86
C ASP A 907 -21.11 -10.56 26.72
N PRO A 908 -19.97 -10.68 26.00
CA PRO A 908 -19.69 -9.84 24.85
C PRO A 908 -20.64 -10.14 23.70
N TRP A 909 -21.17 -9.10 23.05
CA TRP A 909 -22.08 -9.26 21.93
C TRP A 909 -21.33 -9.19 20.60
N TRP A 910 -21.85 -9.89 19.57
CA TRP A 910 -21.34 -9.79 18.20
C TRP A 910 -21.39 -8.37 17.62
N ASN A 911 -22.29 -7.53 18.12
CA ASN A 911 -22.50 -6.15 17.70
C ASN A 911 -22.09 -5.19 18.82
N ARG A 912 -20.90 -4.59 18.70
CA ARG A 912 -20.38 -3.58 19.62
C ARG A 912 -21.30 -2.37 19.77
N ALA A 913 -22.02 -1.99 18.69
CA ALA A 913 -22.94 -0.87 18.71
C ALA A 913 -24.07 -1.03 19.72
N ALA A 914 -24.54 -2.25 19.94
CA ALA A 914 -25.57 -2.51 20.93
C ALA A 914 -25.02 -2.44 22.36
N GLU A 915 -23.77 -2.81 22.61
CA GLU A 915 -23.09 -2.59 23.89
C GLU A 915 -22.94 -1.10 24.17
N GLU A 916 -22.43 -0.32 23.18
CA GLU A 916 -22.30 1.13 23.30
C GLU A 916 -23.67 1.81 23.54
N GLN A 917 -24.74 1.29 22.93
CA GLN A 917 -26.08 1.76 23.16
C GLN A 917 -26.55 1.51 24.61
N ALA A 918 -26.20 0.36 25.19
CA ALA A 918 -26.48 0.04 26.58
C ALA A 918 -25.68 0.93 27.54
N ILE A 919 -24.38 1.12 27.30
CA ILE A 919 -23.52 1.99 28.08
C ILE A 919 -24.00 3.46 28.05
N ALA A 920 -24.43 3.93 26.89
CA ALA A 920 -24.95 5.28 26.70
C ALA A 920 -26.26 5.59 27.49
N ARG A 921 -26.87 4.60 28.16
CA ARG A 921 -27.97 4.84 29.09
C ARG A 921 -27.51 5.42 30.43
N ALA A 922 -26.32 5.07 30.88
CA ALA A 922 -25.66 5.62 32.05
C ALA A 922 -24.79 6.84 31.72
N HIS A 923 -23.95 6.72 30.66
CA HIS A 923 -23.00 7.77 30.25
C HIS A 923 -23.64 8.71 29.22
N ARG A 924 -24.37 9.73 29.69
CA ARG A 924 -25.09 10.73 28.89
C ARG A 924 -25.23 12.07 29.60
N ILE A 925 -25.72 13.09 28.91
CA ILE A 925 -25.99 14.42 29.50
C ILE A 925 -26.89 14.26 30.75
N GLY A 926 -26.39 14.81 31.87
CA GLY A 926 -27.01 14.69 33.18
C GLY A 926 -26.34 13.69 34.12
N GLN A 927 -25.34 12.95 33.69
CA GLN A 927 -24.48 12.15 34.55
C GLN A 927 -23.53 13.06 35.34
N GLN A 928 -23.39 12.84 36.62
CA GLN A 928 -22.56 13.65 37.53
C GLN A 928 -21.35 12.89 38.08
N ARG A 929 -21.27 11.58 37.86
CA ARG A 929 -20.20 10.71 38.32
C ARG A 929 -19.48 10.04 37.14
N SER A 930 -18.21 9.71 37.34
CA SER A 930 -17.49 8.89 36.37
C SER A 930 -18.18 7.53 36.19
N VAL A 931 -18.22 7.05 34.96
CA VAL A 931 -18.91 5.79 34.63
C VAL A 931 -17.86 4.70 34.41
N PHE A 932 -17.96 3.62 35.19
CA PHE A 932 -17.10 2.45 35.10
C PHE A 932 -17.80 1.32 34.34
N VAL A 933 -17.17 0.86 33.25
CA VAL A 933 -17.73 -0.20 32.38
C VAL A 933 -16.85 -1.45 32.50
N TYR A 934 -17.40 -2.53 33.00
CA TYR A 934 -16.71 -3.82 33.11
C TYR A 934 -17.28 -4.81 32.11
N ARG A 935 -16.40 -5.37 31.25
CA ARG A 935 -16.72 -6.46 30.33
C ARG A 935 -16.16 -7.76 30.89
N PHE A 936 -17.00 -8.69 31.28
CA PHE A 936 -16.59 -9.99 31.83
C PHE A 936 -16.44 -10.99 30.69
N VAL A 937 -15.24 -11.55 30.54
CA VAL A 937 -14.86 -12.44 29.42
C VAL A 937 -14.19 -13.70 29.96
N SER A 938 -14.68 -14.87 29.58
CA SER A 938 -14.07 -16.14 29.98
C SER A 938 -12.82 -16.44 29.14
N ALA A 939 -11.70 -16.71 29.83
CA ALA A 939 -10.40 -16.97 29.22
C ALA A 939 -10.41 -18.23 28.34
N GLY A 940 -9.72 -18.18 27.20
CA GLY A 940 -9.57 -19.31 26.29
C GLY A 940 -10.86 -19.69 25.56
N THR A 941 -11.86 -18.80 25.50
CA THR A 941 -13.15 -19.09 24.89
C THR A 941 -13.42 -18.27 23.61
N LEU A 942 -14.54 -18.57 22.99
CA LEU A 942 -15.07 -17.82 21.85
C LEU A 942 -15.28 -16.33 22.16
N GLU A 943 -15.47 -15.96 23.42
CA GLU A 943 -15.69 -14.56 23.83
C GLU A 943 -14.51 -13.66 23.55
N GLU A 944 -13.27 -14.13 23.75
CA GLU A 944 -12.05 -13.39 23.38
C GLU A 944 -11.96 -13.17 21.85
N GLN A 945 -12.38 -14.19 21.07
CA GLN A 945 -12.42 -14.07 19.62
C GLN A 945 -13.48 -13.05 19.16
N ILE A 946 -14.63 -12.98 19.85
CA ILE A 946 -15.67 -11.99 19.57
C ILE A 946 -15.12 -10.57 19.76
N LEU A 947 -14.41 -10.30 20.86
CA LEU A 947 -13.79 -8.99 21.10
C LEU A 947 -12.79 -8.63 19.98
N SER A 948 -11.92 -9.55 19.59
CA SER A 948 -10.96 -9.30 18.53
C SER A 948 -11.61 -9.03 17.16
N LEU A 949 -12.73 -9.67 16.86
CA LEU A 949 -13.54 -9.44 15.67
C LEU A 949 -14.26 -8.08 15.72
N GLN A 950 -14.77 -7.68 16.89
CA GLN A 950 -15.36 -6.35 17.07
C GLN A 950 -14.36 -5.25 16.76
N ASP A 951 -13.13 -5.35 17.27
CA ASP A 951 -12.07 -4.35 17.06
C ASP A 951 -11.66 -4.23 15.58
N ARG A 952 -11.55 -5.36 14.87
CA ARG A 952 -11.27 -5.36 13.42
C ARG A 952 -12.38 -4.71 12.61
N LYS A 953 -13.64 -5.00 12.92
CA LYS A 953 -14.79 -4.38 12.25
C LYS A 953 -14.83 -2.88 12.51
N GLN A 954 -14.58 -2.46 13.75
CA GLN A 954 -14.58 -1.05 14.13
C GLN A 954 -13.48 -0.29 13.36
N SER A 955 -12.28 -0.83 13.29
CA SER A 955 -11.17 -0.25 12.53
C SER A 955 -11.51 -0.03 11.05
N LEU A 956 -12.19 -0.99 10.40
CA LEU A 956 -12.64 -0.84 9.01
C LEU A 956 -13.68 0.28 8.87
N ILE A 957 -14.67 0.33 9.74
CA ILE A 957 -15.71 1.36 9.74
C ILE A 957 -15.10 2.75 9.94
N ASP A 958 -14.22 2.89 10.91
CA ASP A 958 -13.53 4.16 11.22
C ASP A 958 -12.62 4.61 10.08
N SER A 959 -12.09 3.67 9.28
CA SER A 959 -11.29 4.01 8.09
C SER A 959 -12.10 4.66 6.96
N VAL A 960 -13.41 4.52 6.93
CA VAL A 960 -14.30 5.03 5.86
C VAL A 960 -15.17 6.18 6.34
N MET A 961 -15.67 6.11 7.59
CA MET A 961 -16.56 7.14 8.10
C MET A 961 -15.80 8.44 8.36
N PRO A 962 -16.23 9.58 7.78
CA PRO A 962 -15.58 10.85 8.03
C PRO A 962 -15.80 11.26 9.49
N PHE A 963 -14.72 11.46 10.23
CA PHE A 963 -14.74 12.23 11.45
C PHE A 963 -14.72 13.70 11.05
N ILE A 964 -15.87 14.35 11.06
CA ILE A 964 -15.94 15.78 10.81
C ILE A 964 -15.82 16.45 12.16
N CYS A 965 -14.56 16.63 12.54
CA CYS A 965 -14.16 17.59 13.55
C CYS A 965 -13.09 18.48 12.93
N LYS A 966 -13.54 19.61 12.43
CA LYS A 966 -12.76 20.88 12.39
C LYS A 966 -13.70 22.01 12.04
#